data_25cc25c09dcfddd6d7ab8321bca4d1ca
#
_entry.id   25cc25c09dcfddd6d7ab8321bca4d1ca
#
_cell.length_a   1.000
_cell.length_b   1.000
_cell.length_c   1.000
_cell.angle_alpha   90.00
_cell.angle_beta   90.00
_cell.angle_gamma   90.00
#
_symmetry.space_group_name_H-M   'P 1'
#
loop_
_entity.id
_entity.type
_entity.pdbx_description
1 polymer ?
#
loop_
_entity_poly.entity_id
_entity_poly.type
_entity_poly.pdbx_seq_one_letter_code
_entity_poly.pdbx_strand_id
1 'polypeptide(L)'
;MGHKVDSCNTDLHKLFYTPSYTPKWGTRKAVLNDLSPAATFIAANYNADIDAFKFAEAANDLLDRVKQKTEWVYTTTPEKDDEVLFGTKGIINYTIWSDVFICPSCGEEFVYWDIAVDKKGNIRKEQHCPHCHVKIKKSKCERAKELYFNKALDKIASFAKQVPVLINYTIGGKKFNKKPDNDDLELLKRVKEFTSSVKDYWYPTDEMPHGVKTADPINLGVTNVNLFYTDRNLYILSVLWEEARKTDYRNQIWFCITSVLIKTASKLHNIGLKNGKINLAGAMPNALFIPSMLAERNIITLLKGKIKDIIPVFSFKKSNDNYVISTGSSTDLRMVPDNSIDYIFVDPPFGDNLMYSELSFIWEAWLKVKTNNKDEAIINKVQKKGVHEYQELFKKCFNEFYRCLKPGRWITVEFHNSKNSVWMAINEAIQSSGFIVSYVKTLDKGQGSYNQQTAFGAVKQDLAISAYKPKEKFRREFVERAGSEETAWAFVRQHLSNLPVVVDADYNGKLDIISERQAYLLFDRMVAYHIVNGIPVPLDASDFYKGLDERFIKRDGMYFLPDQVNEYDTARIKMDVEPVQFTMFVTNEKSAIAWLYQQLSEGNGGPQTYAELQPKFMQEVKAVDRYENMPELSVMLEENFIQDDKGRWYIPDRTKEGDIAKLREKNLWKEFEGYMNSKGKLKLFRSEAIRAGFSRLWKEKNYQAIVDIAERLPEKTIQEDDKLLMYYDISLSRVQ
;
A
#
# COMPACT_ATOMS: atom_id res chain seq x y z
N MET A 1 -1.47 30.60 21.72
CA MET A 1 -1.45 29.74 20.54
C MET A 1 -0.08 29.65 19.85
N GLY A 2 0.98 30.24 20.37
CA GLY A 2 2.35 30.20 19.83
C GLY A 2 3.18 28.94 20.14
N HIS A 3 2.79 28.13 21.12
CA HIS A 3 3.62 27.01 21.59
C HIS A 3 3.45 25.68 20.85
N LYS A 4 2.49 25.52 19.96
CA LYS A 4 2.31 24.27 19.18
C LYS A 4 3.08 24.23 17.86
N VAL A 5 3.55 25.35 17.37
CA VAL A 5 4.35 25.41 16.13
C VAL A 5 5.82 25.07 16.40
N ASP A 6 6.32 25.38 17.62
CA ASP A 6 7.69 25.07 18.00
C ASP A 6 7.93 23.58 18.29
N SER A 7 6.91 22.83 18.71
CA SER A 7 7.05 21.39 18.95
C SER A 7 7.13 20.57 17.64
N CYS A 8 6.50 21.03 16.56
CA CYS A 8 6.62 20.39 15.24
C CYS A 8 8.01 20.63 14.60
N ASN A 9 8.64 21.77 14.91
CA ASN A 9 9.98 22.10 14.41
C ASN A 9 11.10 21.29 15.12
N THR A 10 10.92 20.96 16.40
CA THR A 10 11.91 20.16 17.15
C THR A 10 11.94 18.70 16.70
N ASP A 11 10.83 18.14 16.24
CA ASP A 11 10.79 16.75 15.80
C ASP A 11 11.32 16.56 14.36
N LEU A 12 11.16 17.54 13.48
CA LEU A 12 11.82 17.55 12.17
C LEU A 12 13.35 17.71 12.27
N HIS A 13 13.86 18.44 13.29
CA HIS A 13 15.29 18.52 13.57
C HIS A 13 15.86 17.17 14.01
N LYS A 14 15.10 16.32 14.67
CA LYS A 14 15.51 14.98 15.10
C LYS A 14 15.57 13.98 13.96
N LEU A 15 14.76 14.15 12.91
CA LEU A 15 14.71 13.25 11.76
C LEU A 15 15.88 13.40 10.77
N PHE A 16 16.63 14.52 10.83
CA PHE A 16 17.67 14.85 9.86
C PHE A 16 19.00 15.29 10.51
N TYR A 17 19.27 14.85 11.74
CA TYR A 17 20.47 15.27 12.42
C TYR A 17 21.72 14.63 11.81
N THR A 18 22.38 15.35 10.92
CA THR A 18 23.83 15.30 10.76
C THR A 18 24.42 16.49 11.51
N PRO A 19 25.42 16.33 12.39
CA PRO A 19 25.93 17.41 13.23
C PRO A 19 26.42 18.66 12.51
N SER A 20 26.63 18.58 11.21
CA SER A 20 27.16 19.66 10.34
C SER A 20 26.10 20.36 9.48
N TYR A 21 24.83 19.94 9.49
CA TYR A 21 23.82 20.52 8.61
C TYR A 21 22.74 21.28 9.35
N THR A 22 22.80 22.61 9.29
CA THR A 22 21.68 23.48 9.69
C THR A 22 20.73 23.64 8.49
N PRO A 23 19.47 23.24 8.58
CA PRO A 23 18.51 23.44 7.51
C PRO A 23 18.42 24.91 7.13
N LYS A 24 18.58 25.23 5.86
CA LYS A 24 18.28 26.59 5.37
C LYS A 24 16.78 26.76 5.29
N TRP A 25 16.23 27.59 6.16
CA TRP A 25 14.82 27.96 6.12
C TRP A 25 14.53 28.86 4.93
N GLY A 26 13.36 28.70 4.34
CA GLY A 26 12.91 29.51 3.22
C GLY A 26 11.70 28.88 2.53
N THR A 27 11.11 29.66 1.63
CA THR A 27 9.99 29.21 0.83
C THR A 27 10.41 28.10 -0.12
N ARG A 28 9.61 27.03 -0.19
CA ARG A 28 9.76 25.95 -1.17
C ARG A 28 8.69 26.06 -2.23
N LYS A 29 9.06 25.80 -3.49
CA LYS A 29 8.13 25.65 -4.60
C LYS A 29 7.88 24.16 -4.82
N ALA A 30 6.61 23.77 -4.99
CA ALA A 30 6.22 22.38 -5.15
C ALA A 30 5.53 22.13 -6.48
N VAL A 31 5.86 21.02 -7.13
CA VAL A 31 5.09 20.45 -8.23
C VAL A 31 4.42 19.19 -7.68
N LEU A 32 3.08 19.20 -7.64
CA LEU A 32 2.26 18.08 -7.21
C LEU A 32 1.64 17.44 -8.46
N ASN A 33 1.91 16.18 -8.69
CA ASN A 33 1.36 15.43 -9.82
C ASN A 33 0.74 14.13 -9.35
N ASP A 34 -0.45 13.82 -9.82
CA ASP A 34 -1.12 12.55 -9.53
C ASP A 34 -1.94 12.12 -10.75
N LEU A 35 -2.03 10.81 -10.96
CA LEU A 35 -2.84 10.22 -12.03
C LEU A 35 -4.34 10.43 -11.78
N SER A 36 -4.76 10.40 -10.50
CA SER A 36 -6.16 10.55 -10.11
C SER A 36 -6.58 12.02 -10.04
N PRO A 37 -7.61 12.43 -10.79
CA PRO A 37 -8.17 13.76 -10.66
C PRO A 37 -8.83 14.01 -9.30
N ALA A 38 -9.25 12.96 -8.58
CA ALA A 38 -9.72 13.10 -7.20
C ALA A 38 -8.58 13.46 -6.25
N ALA A 39 -7.39 12.88 -6.41
CA ALA A 39 -6.21 13.22 -5.61
C ALA A 39 -5.75 14.66 -5.84
N THR A 40 -5.69 15.10 -7.09
CA THR A 40 -5.32 16.49 -7.43
C THR A 40 -6.38 17.50 -7.00
N PHE A 41 -7.67 17.13 -7.00
CA PHE A 41 -8.75 17.92 -6.41
C PHE A 41 -8.54 18.13 -4.89
N ILE A 42 -8.18 17.06 -4.16
CA ILE A 42 -7.84 17.14 -2.75
C ILE A 42 -6.64 18.07 -2.53
N ALA A 43 -5.57 17.86 -3.29
CA ALA A 43 -4.36 18.70 -3.21
C ALA A 43 -4.68 20.19 -3.49
N ALA A 44 -5.49 20.47 -4.50
CA ALA A 44 -5.90 21.84 -4.84
C ALA A 44 -6.68 22.51 -3.69
N ASN A 45 -7.60 21.81 -3.05
CA ASN A 45 -8.38 22.39 -1.94
C ASN A 45 -7.53 22.59 -0.67
N TYR A 46 -6.60 21.65 -0.36
CA TYR A 46 -5.69 21.85 0.78
C TYR A 46 -4.72 23.03 0.59
N ASN A 47 -4.37 23.36 -0.67
CA ASN A 47 -3.45 24.45 -0.98
C ASN A 47 -4.15 25.75 -1.38
N ALA A 48 -5.48 25.75 -1.55
CA ALA A 48 -6.22 26.95 -1.92
C ALA A 48 -6.05 28.08 -0.88
N ASP A 49 -5.79 29.28 -1.36
CA ASP A 49 -5.77 30.49 -0.55
C ASP A 49 -7.18 31.11 -0.54
N ILE A 50 -7.91 30.87 0.53
CA ILE A 50 -9.29 31.31 0.70
C ILE A 50 -9.50 31.99 2.04
N ASP A 51 -10.48 32.86 2.08
CA ASP A 51 -10.95 33.48 3.33
C ASP A 51 -11.76 32.43 4.12
N ALA A 52 -11.15 31.92 5.19
CA ALA A 52 -11.74 30.87 6.04
C ALA A 52 -13.03 31.35 6.75
N PHE A 53 -13.14 32.65 7.05
CA PHE A 53 -14.33 33.21 7.69
C PHE A 53 -15.52 33.24 6.72
N LYS A 54 -15.32 33.79 5.53
CA LYS A 54 -16.35 33.85 4.48
C LYS A 54 -16.73 32.45 3.99
N PHE A 55 -15.76 31.52 3.91
CA PHE A 55 -16.07 30.13 3.63
C PHE A 55 -16.99 29.52 4.70
N ALA A 56 -16.68 29.74 5.99
CA ALA A 56 -17.47 29.23 7.11
C ALA A 56 -18.92 29.77 7.09
N GLU A 57 -19.08 31.07 6.80
CA GLU A 57 -20.38 31.72 6.64
C GLU A 57 -21.17 31.09 5.48
N ALA A 58 -20.59 31.05 4.28
CA ALA A 58 -21.25 30.48 3.08
C ALA A 58 -21.61 28.99 3.25
N ALA A 59 -20.75 28.21 3.91
CA ALA A 59 -20.98 26.80 4.16
C ALA A 59 -22.11 26.55 5.19
N ASN A 60 -22.18 27.37 6.25
CA ASN A 60 -23.26 27.28 7.23
C ASN A 60 -24.61 27.71 6.63
N ASP A 61 -24.64 28.80 5.88
CA ASP A 61 -25.84 29.27 5.17
C ASP A 61 -26.36 28.20 4.20
N LEU A 62 -25.45 27.54 3.48
CA LEU A 62 -25.80 26.42 2.62
C LEU A 62 -26.45 25.27 3.44
N LEU A 63 -25.82 24.88 4.56
CA LEU A 63 -26.37 23.82 5.42
C LEU A 63 -27.76 24.18 5.94
N ASP A 64 -28.01 25.43 6.33
CA ASP A 64 -29.30 25.86 6.82
C ASP A 64 -30.38 25.84 5.70
N ARG A 65 -30.06 26.30 4.50
CA ARG A 65 -30.95 26.17 3.31
C ARG A 65 -31.25 24.72 2.98
N VAL A 66 -30.24 23.84 2.97
CA VAL A 66 -30.45 22.41 2.71
C VAL A 66 -31.26 21.77 3.80
N LYS A 67 -31.00 22.09 5.07
CA LYS A 67 -31.80 21.59 6.21
C LYS A 67 -33.29 21.96 6.04
N GLN A 68 -33.62 23.22 5.75
CA GLN A 68 -34.98 23.66 5.53
C GLN A 68 -35.70 22.82 4.44
N LYS A 69 -35.00 22.48 3.34
CA LYS A 69 -35.56 21.69 2.24
C LYS A 69 -35.70 20.21 2.57
N THR A 70 -34.88 19.67 3.42
CA THR A 70 -34.64 18.22 3.55
C THR A 70 -34.84 17.69 4.98
N GLU A 71 -35.12 18.53 5.98
CA GLU A 71 -35.26 18.12 7.39
C GLU A 71 -36.32 17.00 7.58
N TRP A 72 -37.39 17.06 6.78
CA TRP A 72 -38.48 16.08 6.83
C TRP A 72 -38.04 14.63 6.60
N VAL A 73 -36.92 14.39 5.87
CA VAL A 73 -36.44 13.03 5.59
C VAL A 73 -35.73 12.40 6.78
N TYR A 74 -35.28 13.22 7.77
CA TYR A 74 -34.61 12.75 8.98
C TYR A 74 -35.52 12.93 10.24
N THR A 75 -36.83 12.94 10.09
CA THR A 75 -37.74 13.02 11.23
C THR A 75 -38.28 11.64 11.59
N THR A 76 -38.58 11.42 12.84
CA THR A 76 -39.27 10.23 13.36
C THR A 76 -40.22 10.58 14.50
N THR A 77 -41.25 9.77 14.69
CA THR A 77 -42.20 9.87 15.82
C THR A 77 -41.56 9.15 17.02
N PRO A 78 -41.46 9.79 18.23
CA PRO A 78 -40.93 9.15 19.42
C PRO A 78 -41.77 7.94 19.88
N GLU A 79 -41.16 7.02 20.64
CA GLU A 79 -41.95 5.99 21.34
C GLU A 79 -42.81 6.65 22.44
N LYS A 80 -43.99 6.07 22.73
CA LYS A 80 -45.00 6.63 23.65
C LYS A 80 -44.50 6.79 25.09
N ASP A 81 -43.48 6.01 25.47
CA ASP A 81 -42.92 5.99 26.83
C ASP A 81 -41.78 7.03 27.02
N ASP A 82 -41.35 7.70 25.98
CA ASP A 82 -40.40 8.79 26.12
C ASP A 82 -41.14 10.00 26.71
N GLU A 83 -40.63 10.57 27.82
CA GLU A 83 -41.17 11.80 28.45
C GLU A 83 -41.10 13.02 27.52
N VAL A 84 -41.86 13.02 26.44
CA VAL A 84 -41.81 14.04 25.39
C VAL A 84 -43.18 14.62 25.16
N LEU A 85 -43.26 15.93 24.98
CA LEU A 85 -44.47 16.67 24.62
C LEU A 85 -45.14 16.09 23.36
N PHE A 86 -46.44 15.76 23.45
CA PHE A 86 -47.23 15.21 22.38
C PHE A 86 -47.08 16.05 21.08
N GLY A 87 -46.71 15.39 19.98
CA GLY A 87 -46.55 16.05 18.67
C GLY A 87 -45.12 16.51 18.32
N THR A 88 -44.14 16.38 19.22
CA THR A 88 -42.73 16.72 18.93
C THR A 88 -42.08 15.60 18.09
N LYS A 89 -41.47 15.95 16.96
CA LYS A 89 -40.72 14.99 16.13
C LYS A 89 -39.26 14.90 16.60
N GLY A 90 -38.71 13.69 16.61
CA GLY A 90 -37.29 13.43 16.82
C GLY A 90 -36.49 13.60 15.53
N ILE A 91 -35.26 14.05 15.66
CA ILE A 91 -34.30 14.14 14.54
C ILE A 91 -33.43 12.87 14.51
N ILE A 92 -33.50 12.11 13.42
CA ILE A 92 -32.73 10.89 13.22
C ILE A 92 -31.22 11.22 13.14
N ASN A 93 -30.42 10.61 14.01
CA ASN A 93 -28.96 10.68 13.95
C ASN A 93 -28.39 9.61 12.99
N TYR A 94 -28.93 8.39 13.10
CA TYR A 94 -28.64 7.28 12.18
C TYR A 94 -29.73 6.20 12.25
N THR A 95 -29.82 5.44 11.15
CA THR A 95 -30.65 4.22 11.05
C THR A 95 -29.71 3.04 10.82
N ILE A 96 -29.90 1.93 11.55
CA ILE A 96 -29.20 0.67 11.28
C ILE A 96 -30.07 -0.16 10.33
N TRP A 97 -29.43 -0.61 9.26
CA TRP A 97 -30.01 -1.51 8.27
C TRP A 97 -29.41 -2.90 8.40
N SER A 98 -30.21 -3.92 8.14
CA SER A 98 -29.79 -5.32 8.17
C SER A 98 -30.13 -6.02 6.85
N ASP A 99 -29.24 -6.86 6.36
CA ASP A 99 -29.52 -7.78 5.28
C ASP A 99 -30.62 -8.77 5.69
N VAL A 100 -31.42 -9.18 4.73
CA VAL A 100 -32.37 -10.31 4.82
C VAL A 100 -31.70 -11.51 4.12
N PHE A 101 -31.70 -12.65 4.80
CA PHE A 101 -31.16 -13.89 4.27
C PHE A 101 -32.25 -14.94 4.09
N ILE A 102 -31.97 -15.91 3.22
CA ILE A 102 -32.83 -17.09 3.00
C ILE A 102 -32.21 -18.26 3.80
N CYS A 103 -33.04 -18.93 4.58
CA CYS A 103 -32.60 -20.11 5.33
C CYS A 103 -32.34 -21.28 4.36
N PRO A 104 -31.13 -21.88 4.37
CA PRO A 104 -30.81 -22.99 3.47
C PRO A 104 -31.58 -24.28 3.78
N SER A 105 -32.26 -24.37 4.94
CA SER A 105 -32.98 -25.56 5.38
C SER A 105 -34.47 -25.48 5.10
N CYS A 106 -35.15 -24.35 5.38
CA CYS A 106 -36.59 -24.20 5.20
C CYS A 106 -36.97 -23.26 4.06
N GLY A 107 -36.06 -22.52 3.45
CA GLY A 107 -36.32 -21.57 2.38
C GLY A 107 -36.95 -20.21 2.82
N GLU A 108 -37.27 -20.06 4.10
CA GLU A 108 -37.89 -18.84 4.62
C GLU A 108 -36.88 -17.70 4.79
N GLU A 109 -37.34 -16.45 4.57
CA GLU A 109 -36.54 -15.25 4.77
C GLU A 109 -36.44 -14.91 6.27
N PHE A 110 -35.28 -14.41 6.68
CA PHE A 110 -35.08 -13.88 8.03
C PHE A 110 -34.16 -12.64 8.02
N VAL A 111 -34.44 -11.72 8.92
CA VAL A 111 -33.62 -10.53 9.16
C VAL A 111 -32.37 -10.92 9.96
N TYR A 112 -31.19 -10.63 9.44
CA TYR A 112 -29.94 -11.05 10.09
C TYR A 112 -29.77 -10.43 11.50
N TRP A 113 -30.17 -9.18 11.69
CA TRP A 113 -30.15 -8.51 13.00
C TRP A 113 -30.86 -9.33 14.08
N ASP A 114 -32.03 -9.85 13.80
CA ASP A 114 -32.88 -10.53 14.80
C ASP A 114 -32.25 -11.80 15.35
N ILE A 115 -31.48 -12.52 14.53
CA ILE A 115 -30.78 -13.73 14.95
C ILE A 115 -29.36 -13.48 15.45
N ALA A 116 -28.71 -12.40 14.97
CA ALA A 116 -27.32 -12.08 15.26
C ALA A 116 -27.14 -11.26 16.53
N VAL A 117 -28.13 -10.43 16.91
CA VAL A 117 -28.01 -9.49 18.03
C VAL A 117 -28.90 -9.94 19.20
N ASP A 118 -28.34 -9.98 20.40
CA ASP A 118 -29.10 -10.30 21.60
C ASP A 118 -29.83 -9.07 22.17
N LYS A 119 -30.68 -9.28 23.20
CA LYS A 119 -31.41 -8.20 23.87
C LYS A 119 -30.50 -7.18 24.55
N LYS A 120 -29.22 -7.52 24.80
CA LYS A 120 -28.23 -6.64 25.39
C LYS A 120 -27.38 -5.92 24.34
N GLY A 121 -27.67 -6.09 23.03
CA GLY A 121 -26.97 -5.46 21.91
C GLY A 121 -25.61 -6.09 21.60
N ASN A 122 -25.35 -7.33 21.99
CA ASN A 122 -24.11 -8.04 21.65
C ASN A 122 -24.35 -9.06 20.52
N ILE A 123 -23.29 -9.41 19.79
CA ILE A 123 -23.34 -10.48 18.80
C ILE A 123 -23.48 -11.83 19.51
N ARG A 124 -24.50 -12.60 19.14
CA ARG A 124 -24.72 -13.96 19.64
C ARG A 124 -23.63 -14.91 19.11
N LYS A 125 -23.14 -15.79 19.97
CA LYS A 125 -22.16 -16.81 19.59
C LYS A 125 -22.78 -17.86 18.66
N GLU A 126 -24.04 -18.20 18.86
CA GLU A 126 -24.81 -19.15 18.04
C GLU A 126 -26.06 -18.45 17.49
N GLN A 127 -26.33 -18.72 16.23
CA GLN A 127 -27.45 -18.12 15.50
C GLN A 127 -28.33 -19.26 14.97
N HIS A 128 -29.64 -19.13 15.10
CA HIS A 128 -30.62 -20.14 14.69
C HIS A 128 -31.71 -19.47 13.82
N CYS A 129 -32.21 -20.22 12.86
CA CYS A 129 -33.34 -19.79 12.04
C CYS A 129 -34.56 -19.55 12.92
N PRO A 130 -35.29 -18.42 12.79
CA PRO A 130 -36.45 -18.15 13.59
C PRO A 130 -37.65 -19.06 13.23
N HIS A 131 -37.63 -19.69 12.07
CA HIS A 131 -38.74 -20.55 11.56
C HIS A 131 -38.49 -22.03 11.86
N CYS A 132 -37.34 -22.59 11.45
CA CYS A 132 -37.06 -24.03 11.61
C CYS A 132 -36.07 -24.37 12.69
N HIS A 133 -35.54 -23.39 13.42
CA HIS A 133 -34.59 -23.52 14.54
C HIS A 133 -33.21 -24.18 14.20
N VAL A 134 -32.95 -24.45 12.92
CA VAL A 134 -31.64 -24.96 12.50
C VAL A 134 -30.53 -23.97 12.80
N LYS A 135 -29.35 -24.43 13.18
CA LYS A 135 -28.17 -23.58 13.40
C LYS A 135 -27.71 -22.94 12.10
N ILE A 136 -27.65 -21.63 12.06
CA ILE A 136 -27.27 -20.82 10.91
C ILE A 136 -25.76 -20.53 10.91
N LYS A 137 -25.13 -20.76 9.76
CA LYS A 137 -23.81 -20.17 9.42
C LYS A 137 -24.05 -19.16 8.30
N LYS A 138 -23.86 -17.87 8.59
CA LYS A 138 -24.08 -16.76 7.62
C LYS A 138 -23.45 -17.00 6.25
N SER A 139 -22.23 -17.56 6.21
CA SER A 139 -21.52 -17.85 4.95
C SER A 139 -22.18 -18.91 4.06
N LYS A 140 -23.17 -19.65 4.59
CA LYS A 140 -23.95 -20.67 3.85
C LYS A 140 -25.34 -20.19 3.45
N CYS A 141 -25.73 -18.98 3.84
CA CYS A 141 -27.03 -18.39 3.52
C CYS A 141 -26.91 -17.47 2.32
N GLU A 142 -27.88 -17.55 1.42
CA GLU A 142 -28.03 -16.58 0.35
C GLU A 142 -28.75 -15.34 0.87
N ARG A 143 -28.38 -14.16 0.36
CA ARG A 143 -29.13 -12.93 0.63
C ARG A 143 -30.42 -12.94 -0.19
N ALA A 144 -31.51 -12.62 0.45
CA ALA A 144 -32.76 -12.34 -0.25
C ALA A 144 -32.53 -11.16 -1.21
N LYS A 145 -33.19 -11.19 -2.38
CA LYS A 145 -33.08 -10.16 -3.41
C LYS A 145 -34.36 -9.36 -3.54
N GLU A 146 -34.23 -8.07 -3.71
CA GLU A 146 -35.29 -7.17 -4.06
C GLU A 146 -35.14 -6.73 -5.52
N LEU A 147 -36.25 -6.85 -6.28
CA LEU A 147 -36.33 -6.38 -7.66
C LEU A 147 -37.10 -5.06 -7.68
N TYR A 148 -36.57 -4.06 -8.33
CA TYR A 148 -37.24 -2.78 -8.51
C TYR A 148 -36.83 -2.12 -9.83
N PHE A 149 -37.75 -1.32 -10.38
CA PHE A 149 -37.45 -0.51 -11.54
C PHE A 149 -36.70 0.76 -11.11
N ASN A 150 -35.44 0.86 -11.49
CA ASN A 150 -34.65 2.04 -11.23
C ASN A 150 -34.82 3.06 -12.36
N LYS A 151 -35.59 4.11 -12.09
CA LYS A 151 -35.89 5.15 -13.08
C LYS A 151 -34.66 5.90 -13.58
N ALA A 152 -33.66 6.07 -12.75
CA ALA A 152 -32.42 6.77 -13.13
C ALA A 152 -31.56 5.96 -14.11
N LEU A 153 -31.65 4.62 -14.05
CA LEU A 153 -30.94 3.69 -14.93
C LEU A 153 -31.82 3.15 -16.05
N ASP A 154 -33.13 3.45 -16.04
CA ASP A 154 -34.15 2.94 -16.96
C ASP A 154 -34.08 1.41 -17.12
N LYS A 155 -33.86 0.70 -16.01
CA LYS A 155 -33.80 -0.77 -15.99
C LYS A 155 -34.27 -1.36 -14.67
N ILE A 156 -34.69 -2.65 -14.74
CA ILE A 156 -34.94 -3.42 -13.51
C ILE A 156 -33.59 -3.75 -12.88
N ALA A 157 -33.41 -3.35 -11.62
CA ALA A 157 -32.24 -3.65 -10.80
C ALA A 157 -32.62 -4.71 -9.76
N SER A 158 -31.65 -5.61 -9.47
CA SER A 158 -31.77 -6.60 -8.41
C SER A 158 -30.63 -6.36 -7.43
N PHE A 159 -30.92 -6.19 -6.15
CA PHE A 159 -29.88 -6.06 -5.13
C PHE A 159 -30.28 -6.78 -3.83
N ALA A 160 -29.32 -6.97 -2.94
CA ALA A 160 -29.54 -7.61 -1.65
C ALA A 160 -30.58 -6.84 -0.84
N LYS A 161 -31.65 -7.52 -0.43
CA LYS A 161 -32.74 -6.94 0.37
C LYS A 161 -32.23 -6.51 1.73
N GLN A 162 -32.48 -5.25 2.08
CA GLN A 162 -32.13 -4.65 3.36
C GLN A 162 -33.33 -3.99 4.01
N VAL A 163 -33.42 -4.13 5.34
CA VAL A 163 -34.49 -3.54 6.12
C VAL A 163 -33.96 -2.72 7.27
N PRO A 164 -34.58 -1.60 7.67
CA PRO A 164 -34.20 -0.84 8.85
C PRO A 164 -34.58 -1.62 10.12
N VAL A 165 -33.69 -1.65 11.10
CA VAL A 165 -33.88 -2.46 12.34
C VAL A 165 -33.75 -1.64 13.63
N LEU A 166 -33.11 -0.48 13.56
CA LEU A 166 -32.95 0.42 14.70
C LEU A 166 -32.82 1.86 14.21
N ILE A 167 -33.49 2.79 14.86
CA ILE A 167 -33.40 4.23 14.64
C ILE A 167 -32.85 4.86 15.93
N ASN A 168 -31.72 5.59 15.83
CA ASN A 168 -31.22 6.48 16.88
C ASN A 168 -31.62 7.91 16.54
N TYR A 169 -32.26 8.60 17.46
CA TYR A 169 -32.76 9.96 17.26
C TYR A 169 -32.54 10.85 18.48
N THR A 170 -32.66 12.15 18.31
CA THR A 170 -32.50 13.18 19.35
C THR A 170 -33.75 14.01 19.46
N ILE A 171 -34.23 14.21 20.70
CA ILE A 171 -35.24 15.19 21.07
C ILE A 171 -34.77 15.97 22.29
N GLY A 172 -34.93 17.29 22.28
CA GLY A 172 -34.55 18.12 23.42
C GLY A 172 -33.11 17.94 23.88
N GLY A 173 -32.20 17.54 22.96
CA GLY A 173 -30.81 17.25 23.29
C GLY A 173 -30.54 15.84 23.85
N LYS A 174 -31.57 15.07 24.19
CA LYS A 174 -31.44 13.68 24.67
C LYS A 174 -31.49 12.71 23.48
N LYS A 175 -30.72 11.61 23.54
CA LYS A 175 -30.66 10.56 22.51
C LYS A 175 -31.47 9.34 22.92
N PHE A 176 -32.22 8.82 21.97
CA PHE A 176 -33.09 7.65 22.14
C PHE A 176 -32.86 6.65 21.01
N ASN A 177 -33.25 5.40 21.23
CA ASN A 177 -33.31 4.35 20.24
C ASN A 177 -34.69 3.76 20.16
N LYS A 178 -35.15 3.46 18.95
CA LYS A 178 -36.39 2.71 18.76
C LYS A 178 -36.30 1.70 17.62
N LYS A 179 -37.20 0.74 17.57
CA LYS A 179 -37.44 -0.05 16.36
C LYS A 179 -38.24 0.80 15.36
N PRO A 180 -37.95 0.68 14.04
CA PRO A 180 -38.77 1.32 13.03
C PRO A 180 -40.23 0.90 13.15
N ASP A 181 -41.14 1.86 13.15
CA ASP A 181 -42.57 1.66 13.12
C ASP A 181 -43.17 1.91 11.73
N ASN A 182 -44.52 1.82 11.59
CA ASN A 182 -45.14 2.02 10.31
C ASN A 182 -44.97 3.42 9.75
N ASP A 183 -44.91 4.46 10.60
CA ASP A 183 -44.68 5.85 10.18
C ASP A 183 -43.29 6.01 9.58
N ASP A 184 -42.27 5.35 10.16
CA ASP A 184 -40.92 5.36 9.64
C ASP A 184 -40.83 4.63 8.30
N LEU A 185 -41.50 3.49 8.14
CA LEU A 185 -41.53 2.74 6.87
C LEU A 185 -42.25 3.51 5.76
N GLU A 186 -43.38 4.19 6.09
CA GLU A 186 -44.08 5.05 5.15
C GLU A 186 -43.25 6.27 4.75
N LEU A 187 -42.48 6.85 5.70
CA LEU A 187 -41.55 7.92 5.40
C LEU A 187 -40.47 7.44 4.41
N LEU A 188 -39.87 6.26 4.60
CA LEU A 188 -38.88 5.70 3.69
C LEU A 188 -39.44 5.48 2.29
N LYS A 189 -40.67 4.96 2.18
CA LYS A 189 -41.38 4.79 0.90
C LYS A 189 -41.57 6.14 0.21
N ARG A 190 -42.07 7.14 0.94
CA ARG A 190 -42.27 8.50 0.43
C ARG A 190 -40.90 9.11 -0.03
N VAL A 191 -39.82 8.91 0.70
CA VAL A 191 -38.48 9.37 0.31
C VAL A 191 -38.08 8.71 -1.02
N LYS A 192 -38.27 7.40 -1.17
CA LYS A 192 -37.93 6.65 -2.40
C LYS A 192 -38.74 7.17 -3.61
N GLU A 193 -40.03 7.39 -3.44
CA GLU A 193 -40.91 7.93 -4.49
C GLU A 193 -40.49 9.38 -4.86
N PHE A 194 -40.24 10.21 -3.85
CA PHE A 194 -39.82 11.59 -4.05
C PHE A 194 -38.45 11.66 -4.77
N THR A 195 -37.43 10.92 -4.31
CA THR A 195 -36.10 10.88 -4.92
C THR A 195 -36.15 10.44 -6.38
N SER A 196 -37.07 9.52 -6.72
CA SER A 196 -37.26 9.05 -8.11
C SER A 196 -38.03 10.03 -8.98
N SER A 197 -38.78 10.98 -8.42
CA SER A 197 -39.61 11.95 -9.16
C SER A 197 -38.91 13.30 -9.39
N VAL A 198 -37.94 13.66 -8.54
CA VAL A 198 -37.25 14.96 -8.59
C VAL A 198 -36.22 14.94 -9.69
N LYS A 199 -36.33 15.84 -10.67
CA LYS A 199 -35.37 16.00 -11.77
C LYS A 199 -34.36 17.13 -11.54
N ASP A 200 -34.57 17.96 -10.52
CA ASP A 200 -33.82 19.19 -10.29
C ASP A 200 -32.45 18.98 -9.61
N TYR A 201 -32.20 17.77 -9.08
CA TYR A 201 -30.99 17.46 -8.35
C TYR A 201 -30.25 16.30 -9.00
N TRP A 202 -29.05 16.60 -9.48
CA TRP A 202 -28.20 15.63 -10.13
C TRP A 202 -27.43 14.77 -9.11
N TYR A 203 -27.23 13.48 -9.45
CA TYR A 203 -26.32 12.54 -8.81
C TYR A 203 -25.72 11.58 -9.86
N PRO A 204 -24.54 10.97 -9.60
CA PRO A 204 -23.91 10.08 -10.56
C PRO A 204 -24.67 8.74 -10.66
N THR A 205 -24.87 8.29 -11.89
CA THR A 205 -25.43 6.97 -12.23
C THR A 205 -24.44 6.09 -12.99
N ASP A 206 -23.16 6.46 -12.94
CA ASP A 206 -22.09 5.77 -13.64
C ASP A 206 -22.04 4.29 -13.25
N GLU A 207 -21.83 3.43 -14.25
CA GLU A 207 -21.67 2.00 -14.03
C GLU A 207 -20.28 1.70 -13.42
N MET A 208 -20.27 0.84 -12.41
CA MET A 208 -19.04 0.44 -11.75
C MET A 208 -18.14 -0.33 -12.72
N PRO A 209 -16.86 0.02 -12.82
CA PRO A 209 -15.92 -0.72 -13.66
C PRO A 209 -15.76 -2.15 -13.11
N HIS A 210 -15.65 -3.12 -14.01
CA HIS A 210 -15.24 -4.46 -13.60
C HIS A 210 -13.80 -4.43 -13.09
N GLY A 211 -13.59 -4.94 -11.88
CA GLY A 211 -12.30 -4.89 -11.22
C GLY A 211 -12.20 -5.85 -10.04
N VAL A 212 -11.05 -5.82 -9.37
CA VAL A 212 -10.77 -6.68 -8.21
C VAL A 212 -11.56 -6.21 -6.98
N LYS A 213 -11.61 -4.89 -6.74
CA LYS A 213 -12.30 -4.30 -5.57
C LYS A 213 -13.77 -4.02 -5.83
N THR A 214 -14.17 -3.90 -7.08
CA THR A 214 -15.55 -3.64 -7.48
C THR A 214 -16.39 -4.91 -7.63
N ALA A 215 -15.77 -6.09 -7.69
CA ALA A 215 -16.46 -7.36 -7.83
C ALA A 215 -17.47 -7.62 -6.69
N ASP A 216 -17.07 -7.37 -5.44
CA ASP A 216 -17.92 -7.61 -4.26
C ASP A 216 -19.25 -6.83 -4.30
N PRO A 217 -19.25 -5.49 -4.46
CA PRO A 217 -20.51 -4.76 -4.56
C PRO A 217 -21.33 -5.11 -5.81
N ILE A 218 -20.68 -5.35 -6.97
CA ILE A 218 -21.37 -5.77 -8.19
C ILE A 218 -22.10 -7.11 -7.99
N ASN A 219 -21.49 -8.09 -7.32
CA ASN A 219 -22.11 -9.37 -6.99
C ASN A 219 -23.31 -9.23 -6.05
N LEU A 220 -23.36 -8.14 -5.27
CA LEU A 220 -24.52 -7.80 -4.42
C LEU A 220 -25.60 -6.99 -5.16
N GLY A 221 -25.43 -6.73 -6.46
CA GLY A 221 -26.33 -5.94 -7.29
C GLY A 221 -26.08 -4.44 -7.26
N VAL A 222 -25.00 -3.98 -6.58
CA VAL A 222 -24.61 -2.56 -6.57
C VAL A 222 -23.73 -2.27 -7.78
N THR A 223 -24.38 -2.18 -8.94
CA THR A 223 -23.71 -2.06 -10.25
C THR A 223 -23.43 -0.62 -10.67
N ASN A 224 -24.03 0.36 -10.01
CA ASN A 224 -23.90 1.78 -10.34
C ASN A 224 -23.65 2.62 -9.08
N VAL A 225 -23.05 3.78 -9.23
CA VAL A 225 -22.62 4.64 -8.12
C VAL A 225 -23.77 5.08 -7.21
N ASN A 226 -24.93 5.44 -7.76
CA ASN A 226 -26.12 5.82 -6.97
C ASN A 226 -26.61 4.69 -6.04
N LEU A 227 -26.38 3.43 -6.38
CA LEU A 227 -26.80 2.28 -5.58
C LEU A 227 -25.98 2.07 -4.30
N PHE A 228 -24.83 2.73 -4.16
CA PHE A 228 -24.07 2.73 -2.91
C PHE A 228 -24.72 3.52 -1.79
N TYR A 229 -25.78 4.27 -2.07
CA TYR A 229 -26.47 5.10 -1.09
C TYR A 229 -27.87 4.57 -0.83
N THR A 230 -28.42 4.87 0.35
CA THR A 230 -29.87 4.78 0.59
C THR A 230 -30.57 5.92 -0.15
N ASP A 231 -31.84 5.77 -0.47
CA ASP A 231 -32.58 6.82 -1.17
C ASP A 231 -32.57 8.16 -0.40
N ARG A 232 -32.63 8.10 0.94
CA ARG A 232 -32.51 9.26 1.82
C ARG A 232 -31.19 9.98 1.67
N ASN A 233 -30.10 9.23 1.78
CA ASN A 233 -28.76 9.81 1.70
C ASN A 233 -28.44 10.29 0.28
N LEU A 234 -28.88 9.56 -0.75
CA LEU A 234 -28.70 9.97 -2.15
C LEU A 234 -29.39 11.31 -2.43
N TYR A 235 -30.64 11.47 -1.95
CA TYR A 235 -31.38 12.73 -2.09
C TYR A 235 -30.67 13.89 -1.40
N ILE A 236 -30.27 13.73 -0.15
CA ILE A 236 -29.55 14.78 0.59
C ILE A 236 -28.25 15.17 -0.09
N LEU A 237 -27.45 14.18 -0.53
CA LEU A 237 -26.21 14.42 -1.24
C LEU A 237 -26.43 15.19 -2.54
N SER A 238 -27.47 14.85 -3.30
CA SER A 238 -27.80 15.53 -4.55
C SER A 238 -28.19 16.98 -4.33
N VAL A 239 -29.00 17.26 -3.29
CA VAL A 239 -29.35 18.64 -2.89
C VAL A 239 -28.14 19.42 -2.45
N LEU A 240 -27.28 18.85 -1.57
CA LEU A 240 -26.03 19.47 -1.13
C LEU A 240 -25.10 19.79 -2.30
N TRP A 241 -24.99 18.86 -3.25
CA TRP A 241 -24.13 19.03 -4.42
C TRP A 241 -24.58 20.19 -5.31
N GLU A 242 -25.88 20.27 -5.59
CA GLU A 242 -26.44 21.34 -6.42
C GLU A 242 -26.48 22.70 -5.69
N GLU A 243 -26.80 22.75 -4.40
CA GLU A 243 -26.72 23.98 -3.62
C GLU A 243 -25.30 24.52 -3.52
N ALA A 244 -24.29 23.63 -3.42
CA ALA A 244 -22.89 24.02 -3.43
C ALA A 244 -22.47 24.70 -4.76
N ARG A 245 -23.03 24.25 -5.90
CA ARG A 245 -22.77 24.87 -7.22
C ARG A 245 -23.11 26.35 -7.28
N LYS A 246 -24.04 26.83 -6.44
CA LYS A 246 -24.52 28.20 -6.40
C LYS A 246 -23.64 29.13 -5.54
N THR A 247 -22.59 28.60 -4.94
CA THR A 247 -21.68 29.35 -4.03
C THR A 247 -20.31 29.60 -4.67
N ASP A 248 -19.66 30.67 -4.28
CA ASP A 248 -18.26 30.97 -4.68
C ASP A 248 -17.30 29.94 -4.11
N TYR A 249 -17.67 29.26 -3.02
CA TYR A 249 -16.88 28.24 -2.33
C TYR A 249 -17.26 26.80 -2.75
N ARG A 250 -17.81 26.62 -3.94
CA ARG A 250 -18.29 25.34 -4.45
C ARG A 250 -17.25 24.21 -4.32
N ASN A 251 -16.00 24.46 -4.71
CA ASN A 251 -14.94 23.44 -4.69
C ASN A 251 -14.61 23.02 -3.26
N GLN A 252 -14.55 23.95 -2.31
CA GLN A 252 -14.26 23.69 -0.91
C GLN A 252 -15.41 22.94 -0.22
N ILE A 253 -16.66 23.27 -0.59
CA ILE A 253 -17.84 22.56 -0.09
C ILE A 253 -17.91 21.16 -0.68
N TRP A 254 -17.67 20.98 -1.98
CA TRP A 254 -17.55 19.66 -2.59
C TRP A 254 -16.42 18.84 -1.96
N PHE A 255 -15.29 19.46 -1.64
CA PHE A 255 -14.21 18.80 -0.92
C PHE A 255 -14.67 18.30 0.46
N CYS A 256 -15.45 19.08 1.21
CA CYS A 256 -16.07 18.62 2.46
C CYS A 256 -17.05 17.45 2.21
N ILE A 257 -17.89 17.54 1.16
CA ILE A 257 -18.84 16.48 0.79
C ILE A 257 -18.09 15.20 0.41
N THR A 258 -17.03 15.27 -0.39
CA THR A 258 -16.25 14.08 -0.79
C THR A 258 -15.68 13.33 0.41
N SER A 259 -15.35 14.02 1.50
CA SER A 259 -14.85 13.40 2.73
C SER A 259 -15.84 12.45 3.43
N VAL A 260 -17.15 12.61 3.17
CA VAL A 260 -18.21 11.78 3.76
C VAL A 260 -18.79 10.75 2.79
N LEU A 261 -18.63 10.93 1.48
CA LEU A 261 -19.28 10.12 0.43
C LEU A 261 -19.12 8.61 0.63
N ILE A 262 -17.91 8.14 0.83
CA ILE A 262 -17.61 6.69 0.96
C ILE A 262 -17.67 6.27 2.42
N LYS A 263 -16.95 6.98 3.29
CA LYS A 263 -16.69 6.50 4.65
C LYS A 263 -17.93 6.44 5.53
N THR A 264 -18.86 7.38 5.37
CA THR A 264 -19.96 7.57 6.33
C THR A 264 -21.35 7.72 5.72
N ALA A 265 -21.45 8.15 4.47
CA ALA A 265 -22.75 8.37 3.82
C ALA A 265 -23.24 7.18 3.01
N SER A 266 -22.32 6.29 2.61
CA SER A 266 -22.64 5.13 1.77
C SER A 266 -23.01 3.89 2.59
N LYS A 267 -23.56 2.88 1.90
CA LYS A 267 -23.83 1.53 2.43
C LYS A 267 -22.56 0.76 2.84
N LEU A 268 -21.39 1.31 2.62
CA LEU A 268 -20.11 0.75 3.10
C LEU A 268 -19.90 1.00 4.58
N HIS A 269 -20.73 1.83 5.24
CA HIS A 269 -20.56 2.22 6.65
C HIS A 269 -20.86 1.05 7.58
N ASN A 270 -19.80 0.40 8.04
CA ASN A 270 -19.86 -0.73 8.96
C ASN A 270 -20.16 -0.29 10.41
N ILE A 271 -20.75 -1.18 11.19
CA ILE A 271 -20.99 -1.02 12.62
C ILE A 271 -20.26 -2.09 13.43
N GLY A 272 -19.80 -1.73 14.62
CA GLY A 272 -19.33 -2.66 15.63
C GLY A 272 -20.30 -2.72 16.81
N LEU A 273 -20.53 -3.91 17.35
CA LEU A 273 -21.36 -4.13 18.53
C LEU A 273 -20.51 -4.63 19.67
N LYS A 274 -20.43 -3.88 20.78
CA LYS A 274 -19.66 -4.27 21.95
C LYS A 274 -20.33 -3.74 23.23
N ASN A 275 -20.63 -4.63 24.17
CA ASN A 275 -21.22 -4.30 25.47
C ASN A 275 -22.50 -3.46 25.35
N GLY A 276 -23.41 -3.83 24.44
CA GLY A 276 -24.66 -3.12 24.21
C GLY A 276 -24.53 -1.77 23.50
N LYS A 277 -23.31 -1.36 23.11
CA LYS A 277 -23.06 -0.10 22.44
C LYS A 277 -22.78 -0.34 20.95
N ILE A 278 -23.40 0.50 20.11
CA ILE A 278 -23.15 0.55 18.69
C ILE A 278 -21.98 1.49 18.43
N ASN A 279 -20.91 0.97 17.85
CA ASN A 279 -19.79 1.75 17.37
C ASN A 279 -19.96 1.96 15.86
N LEU A 280 -19.96 3.21 15.41
CA LEU A 280 -20.05 3.60 14.02
C LEU A 280 -18.64 3.63 13.41
N ALA A 281 -18.17 2.46 12.96
CA ALA A 281 -16.77 2.26 12.53
C ALA A 281 -16.42 2.95 11.18
N GLY A 282 -17.43 3.26 10.35
CA GLY A 282 -17.23 3.76 8.99
C GLY A 282 -16.93 2.64 7.99
N ALA A 283 -16.65 3.00 6.75
CA ALA A 283 -16.25 2.02 5.71
C ALA A 283 -14.94 1.33 6.07
N MET A 284 -14.82 0.06 5.68
CA MET A 284 -13.57 -0.68 5.80
C MET A 284 -12.49 -0.04 4.91
N PRO A 285 -11.30 0.24 5.44
CA PRO A 285 -10.23 0.81 4.62
C PRO A 285 -9.85 -0.08 3.44
N ASN A 286 -9.58 0.53 2.30
CA ASN A 286 -9.07 -0.13 1.09
C ASN A 286 -9.99 -1.22 0.50
N ALA A 287 -11.30 -1.15 0.76
CA ALA A 287 -12.29 -2.09 0.26
C ALA A 287 -13.64 -1.40 -0.01
N LEU A 288 -14.35 -1.89 -1.02
CA LEU A 288 -15.74 -1.52 -1.29
C LEU A 288 -16.69 -2.58 -0.69
N PHE A 289 -16.46 -2.91 0.58
CA PHE A 289 -17.18 -3.96 1.29
C PHE A 289 -18.52 -3.44 1.86
N ILE A 290 -19.62 -4.05 1.46
CA ILE A 290 -20.96 -3.76 2.00
C ILE A 290 -21.27 -4.76 3.13
N PRO A 291 -21.29 -4.30 4.39
CA PRO A 291 -21.56 -5.17 5.54
C PRO A 291 -23.02 -5.58 5.60
N SER A 292 -23.30 -6.73 6.24
CA SER A 292 -24.70 -7.20 6.44
C SER A 292 -25.48 -6.39 7.47
N MET A 293 -24.81 -5.56 8.24
CA MET A 293 -25.39 -4.57 9.12
C MET A 293 -24.64 -3.26 8.88
N LEU A 294 -25.34 -2.24 8.45
CA LEU A 294 -24.75 -0.95 8.10
C LEU A 294 -25.48 0.22 8.76
N ALA A 295 -24.80 1.34 8.88
CA ALA A 295 -25.36 2.57 9.41
C ALA A 295 -25.61 3.61 8.31
N GLU A 296 -26.83 4.05 8.18
CA GLU A 296 -27.24 5.24 7.43
C GLU A 296 -27.18 6.44 8.36
N ARG A 297 -26.25 7.34 8.18
CA ARG A 297 -26.05 8.50 9.06
C ARG A 297 -26.68 9.77 8.51
N ASN A 298 -27.06 10.68 9.41
CA ASN A 298 -27.51 12.03 9.05
C ASN A 298 -26.35 12.83 8.44
N ILE A 299 -26.41 13.05 7.12
CA ILE A 299 -25.34 13.71 6.35
C ILE A 299 -25.16 15.17 6.73
N ILE A 300 -26.23 15.89 7.05
CA ILE A 300 -26.15 17.32 7.41
C ILE A 300 -25.30 17.47 8.69
N THR A 301 -25.54 16.63 9.69
CA THR A 301 -24.74 16.62 10.93
C THR A 301 -23.29 16.26 10.68
N LEU A 302 -23.03 15.27 9.81
CA LEU A 302 -21.68 14.88 9.44
C LEU A 302 -20.93 16.00 8.74
N LEU A 303 -21.55 16.64 7.76
CA LEU A 303 -20.93 17.69 6.97
C LEU A 303 -20.64 18.93 7.83
N LYS A 304 -21.54 19.29 8.76
CA LYS A 304 -21.30 20.36 9.73
C LYS A 304 -20.03 20.10 10.55
N GLY A 305 -19.79 18.84 10.97
CA GLY A 305 -18.56 18.45 11.64
C GLY A 305 -17.34 18.63 10.74
N LYS A 306 -17.42 18.21 9.47
CA LYS A 306 -16.31 18.32 8.51
C LYS A 306 -15.96 19.75 8.16
N ILE A 307 -16.95 20.62 8.01
CA ILE A 307 -16.73 22.06 7.81
C ILE A 307 -15.97 22.65 8.99
N LYS A 308 -16.38 22.30 10.22
CA LYS A 308 -15.67 22.73 11.42
C LYS A 308 -14.21 22.25 11.47
N ASP A 309 -13.96 21.01 11.06
CA ASP A 309 -12.61 20.41 11.04
C ASP A 309 -11.69 21.09 10.02
N ILE A 310 -12.20 21.57 8.87
CA ILE A 310 -11.39 22.15 7.79
C ILE A 310 -11.10 23.63 7.95
N ILE A 311 -11.94 24.40 8.66
CA ILE A 311 -11.76 25.84 8.86
C ILE A 311 -10.36 26.19 9.38
N PRO A 312 -9.79 25.52 10.39
CA PRO A 312 -8.43 25.80 10.84
C PRO A 312 -7.38 25.63 9.75
N VAL A 313 -7.56 24.64 8.83
CA VAL A 313 -6.63 24.42 7.71
C VAL A 313 -6.69 25.59 6.72
N PHE A 314 -7.87 26.09 6.42
CA PHE A 314 -8.06 27.25 5.55
C PHE A 314 -7.60 28.57 6.18
N SER A 315 -7.51 28.62 7.50
CA SER A 315 -7.01 29.80 8.22
C SER A 315 -5.49 30.00 8.10
N PHE A 316 -4.73 28.98 7.67
CA PHE A 316 -3.30 29.16 7.37
C PHE A 316 -3.14 29.98 6.09
N LYS A 317 -2.42 31.10 6.18
CA LYS A 317 -2.09 31.93 5.02
C LYS A 317 -1.22 31.12 4.04
N LYS A 318 -1.65 31.05 2.80
CA LYS A 318 -0.99 30.31 1.71
C LYS A 318 -0.62 31.29 0.60
N SER A 319 0.43 30.96 -0.15
CA SER A 319 0.81 31.72 -1.34
C SER A 319 0.58 30.85 -2.57
N ASN A 320 -0.24 31.33 -3.48
CA ASN A 320 -0.55 30.64 -4.73
C ASN A 320 0.66 30.51 -5.69
N ASP A 321 1.74 31.27 -5.44
CA ASP A 321 2.94 31.30 -6.28
C ASP A 321 3.92 30.15 -5.97
N ASN A 322 3.64 29.34 -4.95
CA ASN A 322 4.59 28.37 -4.44
C ASN A 322 4.29 26.92 -4.83
N TYR A 323 3.21 26.66 -5.57
CA TYR A 323 2.89 25.32 -6.03
C TYR A 323 2.22 25.31 -7.41
N VAL A 324 2.42 24.19 -8.11
CA VAL A 324 1.70 23.81 -9.32
C VAL A 324 1.11 22.42 -9.09
N ILE A 325 -0.14 22.24 -9.49
CA ILE A 325 -0.83 20.95 -9.40
C ILE A 325 -1.21 20.51 -10.81
N SER A 326 -0.85 19.29 -11.17
CA SER A 326 -1.21 18.69 -12.46
C SER A 326 -1.84 17.31 -12.27
N THR A 327 -2.81 17.01 -13.13
CA THR A 327 -3.42 15.68 -13.22
C THR A 327 -2.88 14.98 -14.45
N GLY A 328 -2.15 13.89 -14.27
CA GLY A 328 -1.57 13.16 -15.37
C GLY A 328 -0.63 12.03 -14.92
N SER A 329 -0.23 11.20 -15.86
CA SER A 329 0.70 10.12 -15.61
C SER A 329 2.11 10.66 -15.37
N SER A 330 2.79 10.14 -14.34
CA SER A 330 4.22 10.41 -14.13
C SER A 330 5.13 9.74 -15.17
N THR A 331 4.57 8.97 -16.11
CA THR A 331 5.30 8.46 -17.28
C THR A 331 5.57 9.54 -18.32
N ASP A 332 4.95 10.73 -18.18
CA ASP A 332 5.09 11.88 -19.07
C ASP A 332 4.95 13.19 -18.27
N LEU A 333 6.07 13.75 -17.85
CA LEU A 333 6.17 15.02 -17.14
C LEU A 333 6.71 16.15 -18.03
N ARG A 334 6.34 16.18 -19.31
CA ARG A 334 6.85 17.19 -20.28
C ARG A 334 6.59 18.64 -19.86
N MET A 335 5.61 18.88 -18.96
CA MET A 335 5.37 20.21 -18.40
C MET A 335 6.44 20.63 -17.39
N VAL A 336 7.28 19.72 -16.90
CA VAL A 336 8.39 20.01 -16.00
C VAL A 336 9.67 20.04 -16.82
N PRO A 337 10.39 21.18 -16.86
CA PRO A 337 11.64 21.29 -17.63
C PRO A 337 12.73 20.33 -17.13
N ASP A 338 13.65 19.99 -18.02
CA ASP A 338 14.83 19.19 -17.70
C ASP A 338 15.66 19.86 -16.62
N ASN A 339 16.21 19.07 -15.68
CA ASN A 339 17.11 19.54 -14.65
C ASN A 339 16.59 20.77 -13.87
N SER A 340 15.27 20.81 -13.59
CA SER A 340 14.63 21.95 -12.91
C SER A 340 14.31 21.67 -11.44
N ILE A 341 14.17 20.40 -11.04
CA ILE A 341 13.73 19.98 -9.71
C ILE A 341 14.93 19.74 -8.79
N ASP A 342 14.86 20.25 -7.58
CA ASP A 342 15.91 20.10 -6.56
C ASP A 342 15.77 18.83 -5.71
N TYR A 343 14.53 18.32 -5.53
CA TYR A 343 14.26 17.12 -4.74
C TYR A 343 12.94 16.49 -5.18
N ILE A 344 12.90 15.17 -5.25
CA ILE A 344 11.69 14.42 -5.56
C ILE A 344 11.38 13.48 -4.39
N PHE A 345 10.12 13.47 -3.95
CA PHE A 345 9.57 12.48 -3.04
C PHE A 345 8.38 11.80 -3.71
N VAL A 346 8.36 10.47 -3.71
CA VAL A 346 7.27 9.68 -4.29
C VAL A 346 6.87 8.55 -3.35
N ASP A 347 5.56 8.33 -3.23
CA ASP A 347 4.92 7.19 -2.58
C ASP A 347 4.11 6.46 -3.67
N PRO A 348 4.76 5.52 -4.40
CA PRO A 348 4.13 4.88 -5.55
C PRO A 348 3.20 3.75 -5.13
N PRO A 349 2.33 3.24 -6.03
CA PRO A 349 1.52 2.07 -5.75
C PRO A 349 2.36 0.83 -5.41
N PHE A 350 1.95 0.08 -4.36
CA PHE A 350 2.69 -1.06 -3.84
C PHE A 350 2.25 -2.39 -4.48
N GLY A 351 2.38 -2.54 -5.79
CA GLY A 351 2.06 -3.76 -6.51
C GLY A 351 0.55 -4.04 -6.58
N ASP A 352 0.09 -5.15 -6.00
CA ASP A 352 -1.30 -5.60 -6.00
C ASP A 352 -2.09 -5.25 -4.73
N ASN A 353 -1.55 -4.40 -3.85
CA ASN A 353 -2.19 -4.06 -2.58
C ASN A 353 -3.47 -3.23 -2.76
N LEU A 354 -3.40 -2.18 -3.57
CA LEU A 354 -4.48 -1.20 -3.75
C LEU A 354 -4.76 -1.00 -5.24
N MET A 355 -6.05 -1.00 -5.59
CA MET A 355 -6.57 -0.68 -6.91
C MET A 355 -7.15 0.73 -6.86
N TYR A 356 -6.27 1.73 -6.99
CA TYR A 356 -6.63 3.13 -6.71
C TYR A 356 -7.77 3.64 -7.60
N SER A 357 -7.72 3.37 -8.90
CA SER A 357 -8.77 3.78 -9.84
C SER A 357 -10.14 3.15 -9.55
N GLU A 358 -10.17 1.91 -9.00
CA GLU A 358 -11.40 1.25 -8.60
C GLU A 358 -11.96 1.83 -7.30
N LEU A 359 -11.09 2.12 -6.32
CA LEU A 359 -11.48 2.68 -5.02
C LEU A 359 -11.89 4.15 -5.12
N SER A 360 -11.26 4.93 -5.98
CA SER A 360 -11.55 6.36 -6.19
C SER A 360 -12.77 6.60 -7.08
N PHE A 361 -13.26 5.58 -7.79
CA PHE A 361 -14.29 5.73 -8.82
C PHE A 361 -15.57 6.41 -8.31
N ILE A 362 -16.00 6.11 -7.08
CA ILE A 362 -17.20 6.73 -6.48
C ILE A 362 -17.00 8.25 -6.32
N TRP A 363 -15.83 8.70 -5.81
CA TRP A 363 -15.52 10.13 -5.70
C TRP A 363 -15.44 10.80 -7.07
N GLU A 364 -14.78 10.14 -8.01
CA GLU A 364 -14.57 10.64 -9.36
C GLU A 364 -15.89 10.79 -10.12
N ALA A 365 -16.83 9.86 -9.93
CA ALA A 365 -18.16 9.96 -10.50
C ALA A 365 -18.92 11.21 -9.99
N TRP A 366 -18.86 11.53 -8.69
CA TRP A 366 -19.43 12.75 -8.14
C TRP A 366 -18.75 14.01 -8.69
N LEU A 367 -17.45 13.99 -8.86
CA LEU A 367 -16.67 15.08 -9.44
C LEU A 367 -16.78 15.19 -10.98
N LYS A 368 -17.47 14.25 -11.64
CA LYS A 368 -17.58 14.12 -13.10
C LYS A 368 -16.24 14.01 -13.81
N VAL A 369 -15.32 13.28 -13.22
CA VAL A 369 -13.98 12.99 -13.73
C VAL A 369 -13.71 11.49 -13.67
N LYS A 370 -12.65 11.03 -14.33
CA LYS A 370 -12.27 9.62 -14.35
C LYS A 370 -10.77 9.46 -14.51
N THR A 371 -10.15 8.64 -13.68
CA THR A 371 -8.75 8.24 -13.80
C THR A 371 -8.53 7.40 -15.06
N ASN A 372 -7.53 7.77 -15.87
CA ASN A 372 -7.04 6.92 -16.95
C ASN A 372 -6.21 5.77 -16.37
N ASN A 373 -6.83 4.64 -16.11
CA ASN A 373 -6.19 3.49 -15.47
C ASN A 373 -5.20 2.73 -16.38
N LYS A 374 -5.03 3.10 -17.64
CA LYS A 374 -4.01 2.49 -18.53
C LYS A 374 -2.61 2.70 -17.96
N ASP A 375 -2.36 3.90 -17.42
CA ASP A 375 -1.07 4.30 -16.86
C ASP A 375 -0.98 4.09 -15.34
N GLU A 376 -1.98 3.48 -14.73
CA GLU A 376 -1.95 3.12 -13.31
C GLU A 376 -0.90 2.01 -13.09
N ALA A 377 0.16 2.34 -12.34
CA ALA A 377 1.29 1.45 -12.10
C ALA A 377 0.99 0.47 -10.96
N ILE A 378 0.13 -0.51 -11.23
CA ILE A 378 -0.28 -1.58 -10.30
C ILE A 378 -0.18 -2.94 -10.97
N ILE A 379 -0.17 -4.00 -10.15
CA ILE A 379 -0.36 -5.38 -10.60
C ILE A 379 -1.85 -5.71 -10.48
N ASN A 380 -2.52 -5.94 -11.61
CA ASN A 380 -3.96 -6.17 -11.64
C ASN A 380 -4.34 -7.14 -12.78
N LYS A 381 -4.86 -8.31 -12.42
CA LYS A 381 -5.22 -9.36 -13.40
C LYS A 381 -6.34 -8.92 -14.34
N VAL A 382 -7.31 -8.12 -13.87
CA VAL A 382 -8.43 -7.64 -14.70
C VAL A 382 -7.93 -6.64 -15.74
N GLN A 383 -6.97 -5.79 -15.37
CA GLN A 383 -6.32 -4.86 -16.30
C GLN A 383 -5.20 -5.53 -17.13
N LYS A 384 -4.98 -6.84 -16.97
CA LYS A 384 -3.90 -7.61 -17.63
C LYS A 384 -2.51 -7.03 -17.38
N LYS A 385 -2.25 -6.56 -16.16
CA LYS A 385 -0.96 -6.02 -15.72
C LYS A 385 -0.32 -6.99 -14.72
N GLY A 386 0.79 -7.60 -15.11
CA GLY A 386 1.66 -8.41 -14.25
C GLY A 386 2.82 -7.60 -13.69
N VAL A 387 3.84 -8.29 -13.16
CA VAL A 387 5.05 -7.66 -12.63
C VAL A 387 5.84 -6.95 -13.74
N HIS A 388 5.85 -7.49 -14.95
CA HIS A 388 6.56 -6.90 -16.08
C HIS A 388 5.96 -5.55 -16.50
N GLU A 389 4.63 -5.47 -16.69
CA GLU A 389 3.93 -4.23 -17.07
C GLU A 389 4.08 -3.19 -15.94
N TYR A 390 4.05 -3.62 -14.69
CA TYR A 390 4.31 -2.79 -13.52
C TYR A 390 5.72 -2.19 -13.59
N GLN A 391 6.74 -3.00 -13.82
CA GLN A 391 8.14 -2.59 -13.95
C GLN A 391 8.35 -1.60 -15.09
N GLU A 392 7.77 -1.86 -16.27
CA GLU A 392 7.87 -0.97 -17.43
C GLU A 392 7.24 0.41 -17.19
N LEU A 393 6.09 0.47 -16.49
CA LEU A 393 5.49 1.75 -16.10
C LEU A 393 6.38 2.50 -15.13
N PHE A 394 6.95 1.82 -14.12
CA PHE A 394 7.89 2.43 -13.18
C PHE A 394 9.15 2.95 -13.86
N LYS A 395 9.72 2.18 -14.78
CA LYS A 395 10.87 2.62 -15.56
C LYS A 395 10.59 3.91 -16.33
N LYS A 396 9.42 4.03 -16.94
CA LYS A 396 9.02 5.29 -17.61
C LYS A 396 8.92 6.45 -16.61
N CYS A 397 8.29 6.22 -15.44
CA CYS A 397 8.19 7.24 -14.41
C CYS A 397 9.59 7.67 -13.90
N PHE A 398 10.48 6.72 -13.59
CA PHE A 398 11.81 7.05 -13.11
C PHE A 398 12.69 7.72 -14.18
N ASN A 399 12.51 7.42 -15.47
CA ASN A 399 13.14 8.15 -16.56
C ASN A 399 12.73 9.63 -16.56
N GLU A 400 11.44 9.92 -16.37
CA GLU A 400 10.95 11.30 -16.28
C GLU A 400 11.46 12.00 -15.00
N PHE A 401 11.46 11.29 -13.86
CA PHE A 401 12.04 11.82 -12.62
C PHE A 401 13.53 12.12 -12.78
N TYR A 402 14.26 11.23 -13.45
CA TYR A 402 15.68 11.45 -13.75
C TYR A 402 15.90 12.65 -14.67
N ARG A 403 15.07 12.82 -15.71
CA ARG A 403 15.12 13.96 -16.60
C ARG A 403 14.88 15.27 -15.85
N CYS A 404 13.84 15.34 -15.03
CA CYS A 404 13.44 16.55 -14.32
C CYS A 404 14.39 16.94 -13.18
N LEU A 405 15.01 15.95 -12.51
CA LEU A 405 15.87 16.18 -11.36
C LEU A 405 17.21 16.78 -11.80
N LYS A 406 17.69 17.80 -11.09
CA LYS A 406 19.00 18.39 -11.31
C LYS A 406 20.14 17.38 -11.01
N PRO A 407 21.26 17.40 -11.73
CA PRO A 407 22.43 16.61 -11.40
C PRO A 407 22.93 16.86 -9.96
N GLY A 408 23.31 15.82 -9.25
CA GLY A 408 23.73 15.88 -7.86
C GLY A 408 22.60 16.05 -6.85
N ARG A 409 21.36 15.86 -7.27
CA ARG A 409 20.16 15.97 -6.43
C ARG A 409 19.53 14.60 -6.18
N TRP A 410 18.56 14.55 -5.23
CA TRP A 410 18.07 13.35 -4.61
C TRP A 410 16.60 13.06 -4.92
N ILE A 411 16.28 11.78 -4.98
CA ILE A 411 14.93 11.24 -4.94
C ILE A 411 14.79 10.32 -3.74
N THR A 412 13.66 10.39 -3.05
CA THR A 412 13.25 9.41 -2.04
C THR A 412 11.98 8.71 -2.50
N VAL A 413 12.00 7.40 -2.47
CA VAL A 413 10.88 6.53 -2.84
C VAL A 413 10.44 5.78 -1.59
N GLU A 414 9.22 6.04 -1.10
CA GLU A 414 8.60 5.23 -0.06
C GLU A 414 8.03 3.97 -0.70
N PHE A 415 8.25 2.81 -0.09
CA PHE A 415 7.81 1.55 -0.66
C PHE A 415 7.48 0.51 0.39
N HIS A 416 6.37 -0.22 0.17
CA HIS A 416 5.91 -1.29 1.03
C HIS A 416 5.34 -2.45 0.23
N ASN A 417 6.02 -3.58 0.22
CA ASN A 417 5.47 -4.84 -0.32
C ASN A 417 6.19 -6.03 0.31
N SER A 418 5.46 -7.12 0.54
CA SER A 418 6.01 -8.37 1.10
C SER A 418 6.64 -9.27 0.03
N LYS A 419 6.43 -9.01 -1.26
CA LYS A 419 6.90 -9.85 -2.36
C LYS A 419 8.25 -9.39 -2.87
N ASN A 420 9.21 -10.30 -2.92
CA ASN A 420 10.56 -10.04 -3.43
C ASN A 420 10.54 -9.60 -4.90
N SER A 421 9.68 -10.22 -5.73
CA SER A 421 9.56 -9.90 -7.15
C SER A 421 9.15 -8.45 -7.40
N VAL A 422 8.30 -7.89 -6.56
CA VAL A 422 7.86 -6.48 -6.66
C VAL A 422 8.97 -5.52 -6.22
N TRP A 423 9.70 -5.90 -5.15
CA TRP A 423 10.87 -5.15 -4.70
C TRP A 423 11.96 -5.08 -5.79
N MET A 424 12.27 -6.21 -6.40
CA MET A 424 13.27 -6.27 -7.47
C MET A 424 12.86 -5.43 -8.67
N ALA A 425 11.58 -5.48 -9.08
CA ALA A 425 11.08 -4.69 -10.20
C ALA A 425 11.26 -3.18 -9.98
N ILE A 426 11.00 -2.69 -8.77
CA ILE A 426 11.19 -1.26 -8.43
C ILE A 426 12.68 -0.88 -8.40
N ASN A 427 13.52 -1.70 -7.77
CA ASN A 427 14.94 -1.45 -7.66
C ASN A 427 15.62 -1.42 -9.04
N GLU A 428 15.27 -2.36 -9.92
CA GLU A 428 15.75 -2.39 -11.29
C GLU A 428 15.25 -1.19 -12.11
N ALA A 429 14.00 -0.77 -11.92
CA ALA A 429 13.46 0.41 -12.59
C ALA A 429 14.21 1.70 -12.18
N ILE A 430 14.55 1.86 -10.89
CA ILE A 430 15.35 2.98 -10.39
C ILE A 430 16.76 2.97 -11.01
N GLN A 431 17.44 1.84 -10.96
CA GLN A 431 18.82 1.73 -11.44
C GLN A 431 18.92 1.88 -12.96
N SER A 432 18.02 1.20 -13.72
CA SER A 432 18.00 1.27 -15.19
C SER A 432 17.71 2.68 -15.73
N SER A 433 17.11 3.55 -14.91
CA SER A 433 16.89 4.96 -15.25
C SER A 433 18.11 5.85 -15.01
N GLY A 434 19.20 5.30 -14.48
CA GLY A 434 20.47 6.02 -14.25
C GLY A 434 20.64 6.58 -12.85
N PHE A 435 19.68 6.36 -11.94
CA PHE A 435 19.86 6.71 -10.52
C PHE A 435 20.85 5.78 -9.82
N ILE A 436 21.58 6.33 -8.88
CA ILE A 436 22.42 5.55 -7.98
C ILE A 436 21.71 5.47 -6.63
N VAL A 437 21.35 4.25 -6.21
CA VAL A 437 20.75 4.01 -4.90
C VAL A 437 21.83 4.19 -3.84
N SER A 438 21.55 5.03 -2.85
CA SER A 438 22.50 5.38 -1.80
C SER A 438 22.26 4.56 -0.53
N TYR A 439 21.01 4.52 -0.06
CA TYR A 439 20.64 3.73 1.10
C TYR A 439 19.17 3.43 1.13
N VAL A 440 18.81 2.38 1.85
CA VAL A 440 17.41 1.97 2.13
C VAL A 440 17.23 1.96 3.64
N LYS A 441 16.29 2.75 4.15
CA LYS A 441 15.94 2.79 5.57
C LYS A 441 14.55 2.23 5.80
N THR A 442 14.35 1.61 6.96
CA THR A 442 13.03 1.23 7.44
C THR A 442 12.36 2.44 8.10
N LEU A 443 11.07 2.61 7.83
CA LEU A 443 10.23 3.61 8.47
C LEU A 443 9.30 2.92 9.47
N ASP A 444 9.44 3.23 10.75
CA ASP A 444 8.49 2.78 11.77
C ASP A 444 7.30 3.74 11.84
N LYS A 445 6.12 3.25 11.47
CA LYS A 445 4.86 4.02 11.51
C LYS A 445 4.19 4.05 12.88
N GLY A 446 4.76 3.40 13.91
CA GLY A 446 4.20 3.31 15.25
C GLY A 446 2.88 2.55 15.34
N GLN A 447 1.87 2.87 14.53
CA GLN A 447 0.62 2.13 14.40
C GLN A 447 0.46 1.59 12.99
N GLY A 448 0.60 0.26 12.84
CA GLY A 448 0.34 -0.43 11.57
C GLY A 448 -1.15 -0.35 11.16
N SER A 449 -1.42 -0.51 9.85
CA SER A 449 -2.78 -0.65 9.31
C SER A 449 -3.49 -1.88 9.91
N TYR A 450 -4.82 -1.94 9.81
CA TYR A 450 -5.61 -3.09 10.30
C TYR A 450 -5.08 -4.43 9.77
N ASN A 451 -4.72 -4.53 8.50
CA ASN A 451 -4.13 -5.73 7.90
C ASN A 451 -2.74 -6.04 8.48
N GLN A 452 -1.93 -5.02 8.73
CA GLN A 452 -0.61 -5.17 9.38
C GLN A 452 -0.73 -5.64 10.83
N GLN A 453 -1.86 -5.35 11.51
CA GLN A 453 -2.12 -5.78 12.89
C GLN A 453 -2.76 -7.18 12.97
N THR A 454 -3.53 -7.59 11.96
CA THR A 454 -4.38 -8.78 12.01
C THR A 454 -3.93 -9.90 11.08
N ALA A 455 -3.22 -9.61 9.99
CA ALA A 455 -2.72 -10.63 9.08
C ALA A 455 -1.42 -11.25 9.63
N PHE A 456 -1.41 -12.55 9.68
CA PHE A 456 -0.22 -13.33 10.05
C PHE A 456 0.88 -13.10 9.01
N GLY A 457 2.09 -12.68 9.45
CA GLY A 457 3.20 -12.39 8.54
C GLY A 457 3.16 -11.03 7.82
N ALA A 458 2.23 -10.12 8.17
CA ALA A 458 2.22 -8.80 7.56
C ALA A 458 3.45 -7.95 7.98
N VAL A 459 4.10 -7.35 7.00
CA VAL A 459 5.20 -6.40 7.22
C VAL A 459 4.68 -5.14 7.89
N LYS A 460 5.33 -4.70 8.98
CA LYS A 460 4.90 -3.51 9.74
C LYS A 460 5.64 -2.25 9.34
N GLN A 461 6.80 -2.38 8.71
CA GLN A 461 7.68 -1.25 8.37
C GLN A 461 7.65 -0.99 6.88
N ASP A 462 7.65 0.27 6.49
CA ASP A 462 7.87 0.69 5.12
C ASP A 462 9.35 0.96 4.88
N LEU A 463 9.76 0.97 3.63
CA LEU A 463 11.13 1.26 3.21
C LEU A 463 11.19 2.64 2.57
N ALA A 464 12.19 3.43 2.94
CA ALA A 464 12.54 4.67 2.27
C ALA A 464 13.83 4.43 1.46
N ILE A 465 13.69 4.38 0.15
CA ILE A 465 14.80 4.21 -0.79
C ILE A 465 15.30 5.60 -1.16
N SER A 466 16.53 5.92 -0.81
CA SER A 466 17.16 7.18 -1.21
C SER A 466 18.15 6.93 -2.35
N ALA A 467 17.96 7.65 -3.44
CA ALA A 467 18.81 7.57 -4.62
C ALA A 467 19.15 8.98 -5.12
N TYR A 468 20.20 9.10 -5.92
CA TYR A 468 20.63 10.41 -6.46
C TYR A 468 20.98 10.34 -7.94
N LYS A 469 20.80 11.48 -8.62
CA LYS A 469 21.28 11.67 -9.98
C LYS A 469 22.75 12.08 -9.94
N PRO A 470 23.66 11.38 -10.62
CA PRO A 470 25.08 11.74 -10.66
C PRO A 470 25.32 13.16 -11.16
N LYS A 471 26.40 13.80 -10.70
CA LYS A 471 26.83 15.11 -11.19
C LYS A 471 27.28 15.04 -12.65
N GLU A 472 26.97 16.07 -13.44
CA GLU A 472 27.27 16.09 -14.88
C GLU A 472 28.76 16.01 -15.18
N LYS A 473 29.60 16.69 -14.36
CA LYS A 473 31.06 16.59 -14.47
C LYS A 473 31.53 15.16 -14.36
N PHE A 474 31.03 14.43 -13.34
CA PHE A 474 31.36 13.03 -13.13
C PHE A 474 30.92 12.16 -14.32
N ARG A 475 29.71 12.35 -14.84
CA ARG A 475 29.21 11.58 -15.98
C ARG A 475 30.09 11.76 -17.23
N ARG A 476 30.50 12.99 -17.54
CA ARG A 476 31.40 13.27 -18.68
C ARG A 476 32.76 12.61 -18.50
N GLU A 477 33.41 12.82 -17.35
CA GLU A 477 34.71 12.22 -17.05
C GLU A 477 34.64 10.69 -17.04
N PHE A 478 33.54 10.11 -16.59
CA PHE A 478 33.28 8.68 -16.57
C PHE A 478 33.24 8.08 -17.98
N VAL A 479 32.56 8.73 -18.91
CA VAL A 479 32.48 8.29 -20.31
C VAL A 479 33.77 8.52 -21.06
N GLU A 480 34.47 9.64 -20.86
CA GLU A 480 35.75 9.96 -21.48
C GLU A 480 36.84 8.97 -21.09
N ARG A 481 36.78 8.41 -19.87
CA ARG A 481 37.78 7.44 -19.35
C ARG A 481 37.28 5.99 -19.42
N ALA A 482 36.25 5.72 -20.21
CA ALA A 482 35.64 4.39 -20.34
C ALA A 482 36.73 3.31 -20.58
N GLY A 483 36.63 2.22 -19.81
CA GLY A 483 37.55 1.08 -19.88
C GLY A 483 38.84 1.22 -19.10
N SER A 484 39.06 2.34 -18.37
CA SER A 484 40.19 2.49 -17.45
C SER A 484 39.79 2.22 -15.98
N GLU A 485 40.72 1.74 -15.17
CA GLU A 485 40.48 1.55 -13.71
C GLU A 485 40.07 2.84 -13.01
N GLU A 486 40.47 4.00 -13.54
CA GLU A 486 40.09 5.29 -12.95
C GLU A 486 38.58 5.53 -12.93
N THR A 487 37.81 4.90 -13.83
CA THR A 487 36.33 4.97 -13.79
C THR A 487 35.80 4.37 -12.51
N ALA A 488 36.33 3.24 -12.03
CA ALA A 488 35.93 2.64 -10.76
C ALA A 488 36.20 3.59 -9.58
N TRP A 489 37.40 4.17 -9.54
CA TRP A 489 37.80 5.06 -8.44
C TRP A 489 37.09 6.41 -8.48
N ALA A 490 36.78 6.93 -9.66
CA ALA A 490 35.96 8.12 -9.83
C ALA A 490 34.52 7.87 -9.33
N PHE A 491 33.98 6.69 -9.62
CA PHE A 491 32.70 6.28 -9.09
C PHE A 491 32.70 6.21 -7.56
N VAL A 492 33.64 5.53 -6.96
CA VAL A 492 33.78 5.39 -5.50
C VAL A 492 33.89 6.76 -4.82
N ARG A 493 34.71 7.66 -5.32
CA ARG A 493 34.80 9.03 -4.80
C ARG A 493 33.49 9.78 -4.89
N GLN A 494 32.80 9.69 -6.04
CA GLN A 494 31.51 10.33 -6.24
C GLN A 494 30.45 9.73 -5.29
N HIS A 495 30.44 8.41 -5.13
CA HIS A 495 29.45 7.73 -4.28
C HIS A 495 29.71 8.07 -2.80
N LEU A 496 30.92 7.90 -2.29
CA LEU A 496 31.28 8.26 -0.91
C LEU A 496 31.00 9.72 -0.58
N SER A 497 31.15 10.65 -1.54
CA SER A 497 30.84 12.08 -1.33
C SER A 497 29.33 12.37 -1.16
N ASN A 498 28.48 11.45 -1.59
CA ASN A 498 27.03 11.57 -1.47
C ASN A 498 26.45 10.74 -0.29
N LEU A 499 27.25 9.86 0.33
CA LEU A 499 26.81 9.09 1.48
C LEU A 499 26.88 9.92 2.78
N PRO A 500 25.95 9.72 3.73
CA PRO A 500 26.08 10.31 5.05
C PRO A 500 27.37 9.83 5.72
N VAL A 501 27.98 10.68 6.54
CA VAL A 501 29.23 10.36 7.25
C VAL A 501 28.92 9.73 8.62
N VAL A 502 27.90 10.24 9.29
CA VAL A 502 27.48 9.83 10.63
C VAL A 502 25.98 9.58 10.62
N VAL A 503 25.52 8.47 11.18
CA VAL A 503 24.11 8.13 11.35
C VAL A 503 23.91 7.54 12.75
N ASP A 504 22.89 8.02 13.45
CA ASP A 504 22.30 7.43 14.67
C ASP A 504 20.78 7.38 14.39
N ALA A 505 20.34 6.32 13.70
CA ALA A 505 18.97 6.22 13.21
C ALA A 505 17.96 5.99 14.35
N ASP A 506 18.37 5.29 15.40
CA ASP A 506 17.52 4.90 16.52
C ASP A 506 17.59 5.88 17.69
N TYR A 507 18.39 6.95 17.57
CA TYR A 507 18.64 7.94 18.63
C TYR A 507 19.06 7.31 19.98
N ASN A 508 19.78 6.18 19.87
CA ASN A 508 20.23 5.42 21.04
C ASN A 508 21.62 5.85 21.55
N GLY A 509 22.23 6.85 20.92
CA GLY A 509 23.57 7.33 21.23
C GLY A 509 24.70 6.42 20.70
N LYS A 510 24.37 5.56 19.72
CA LYS A 510 25.35 4.72 19.01
C LYS A 510 25.43 5.10 17.54
N LEU A 511 26.61 4.92 16.97
CA LEU A 511 26.80 5.12 15.53
C LEU A 511 26.42 3.89 14.75
N ASP A 512 25.55 4.06 13.76
CA ASP A 512 25.17 3.01 12.83
C ASP A 512 26.29 2.74 11.81
N ILE A 513 26.46 1.48 11.45
CA ILE A 513 27.26 1.08 10.29
C ILE A 513 26.49 1.40 9.02
N ILE A 514 27.04 2.30 8.22
CA ILE A 514 26.46 2.67 6.91
C ILE A 514 26.90 1.62 5.88
N SER A 515 26.06 0.65 5.62
CA SER A 515 26.34 -0.50 4.76
C SER A 515 26.89 -0.10 3.38
N GLU A 516 26.36 0.99 2.79
CA GLU A 516 26.81 1.49 1.48
C GLU A 516 28.27 2.01 1.46
N ARG A 517 28.90 2.16 2.64
CA ARG A 517 30.35 2.48 2.77
C ARG A 517 31.23 1.23 2.88
N GLN A 518 30.65 0.04 2.92
CA GLN A 518 31.40 -1.21 2.97
C GLN A 518 31.91 -1.63 1.58
N ALA A 519 33.05 -2.31 1.54
CA ALA A 519 33.75 -2.67 0.32
C ALA A 519 32.86 -3.30 -0.75
N TYR A 520 32.10 -4.26 -0.32
CA TYR A 520 31.27 -5.07 -1.19
C TYR A 520 30.14 -4.26 -1.85
N LEU A 521 29.45 -3.38 -1.11
CA LEU A 521 28.42 -2.54 -1.70
C LEU A 521 29.00 -1.48 -2.63
N LEU A 522 30.18 -0.95 -2.30
CA LEU A 522 30.89 -0.07 -3.20
C LEU A 522 31.24 -0.78 -4.52
N PHE A 523 31.61 -2.05 -4.47
CA PHE A 523 31.87 -2.86 -5.66
C PHE A 523 30.58 -3.09 -6.47
N ASP A 524 29.53 -3.58 -5.81
CA ASP A 524 28.23 -3.84 -6.45
C ASP A 524 27.67 -2.59 -7.16
N ARG A 525 27.68 -1.44 -6.47
CA ARG A 525 27.22 -0.18 -7.06
C ARG A 525 28.10 0.27 -8.25
N MET A 526 29.39 0.09 -8.13
CA MET A 526 30.35 0.38 -9.21
C MET A 526 30.05 -0.48 -10.44
N VAL A 527 29.90 -1.79 -10.26
CA VAL A 527 29.58 -2.74 -11.34
C VAL A 527 28.24 -2.38 -11.98
N ALA A 528 27.19 -2.18 -11.18
CA ALA A 528 25.85 -1.82 -11.68
C ALA A 528 25.90 -0.53 -12.50
N TYR A 529 26.63 0.49 -12.02
CA TYR A 529 26.73 1.76 -12.74
C TYR A 529 27.47 1.62 -14.09
N HIS A 530 28.53 0.81 -14.16
CA HIS A 530 29.23 0.53 -15.43
C HIS A 530 28.31 -0.18 -16.42
N ILE A 531 27.59 -1.22 -15.99
CA ILE A 531 26.67 -1.99 -16.83
C ILE A 531 25.56 -1.10 -17.38
N VAL A 532 24.92 -0.29 -16.54
CA VAL A 532 23.81 0.61 -16.94
C VAL A 532 24.27 1.63 -17.99
N ASN A 533 25.53 2.09 -17.90
CA ASN A 533 26.09 3.04 -18.88
C ASN A 533 26.74 2.36 -20.08
N GLY A 534 26.66 1.02 -20.19
CA GLY A 534 27.24 0.27 -21.32
C GLY A 534 28.77 0.29 -21.35
N ILE A 535 29.42 0.49 -20.21
CA ILE A 535 30.88 0.57 -20.07
C ILE A 535 31.39 -0.73 -19.44
N PRO A 536 32.46 -1.34 -19.98
CA PRO A 536 33.06 -2.52 -19.35
C PRO A 536 33.49 -2.27 -17.90
N VAL A 537 33.25 -3.24 -17.01
CA VAL A 537 33.71 -3.20 -15.64
C VAL A 537 35.22 -3.34 -15.63
N PRO A 538 36.02 -2.36 -15.10
CA PRO A 538 37.46 -2.30 -15.30
C PRO A 538 38.25 -3.17 -14.32
N LEU A 539 37.65 -3.64 -13.23
CA LEU A 539 38.31 -4.36 -12.13
C LEU A 539 37.48 -5.55 -11.68
N ASP A 540 38.11 -6.64 -11.35
CA ASP A 540 37.47 -7.70 -10.60
C ASP A 540 37.33 -7.35 -9.09
N ALA A 541 36.63 -8.20 -8.32
CA ALA A 541 36.36 -7.94 -6.91
C ALA A 541 37.62 -7.90 -6.07
N SER A 542 38.61 -8.78 -6.35
CA SER A 542 39.87 -8.87 -5.59
C SER A 542 40.71 -7.62 -5.75
N ASP A 543 40.90 -7.17 -7.00
CA ASP A 543 41.71 -5.98 -7.32
C ASP A 543 40.98 -4.71 -6.84
N PHE A 544 39.64 -4.69 -6.91
CA PHE A 544 38.89 -3.58 -6.38
C PHE A 544 39.01 -3.44 -4.85
N TYR A 545 38.91 -4.54 -4.08
CA TYR A 545 39.03 -4.47 -2.61
C TYR A 545 40.43 -4.07 -2.18
N LYS A 546 41.44 -4.57 -2.85
CA LYS A 546 42.86 -4.15 -2.61
C LYS A 546 43.03 -2.66 -2.91
N GLY A 547 42.50 -2.20 -4.03
CA GLY A 547 42.57 -0.80 -4.41
C GLY A 547 41.76 0.14 -3.51
N LEU A 548 40.68 -0.33 -2.87
CA LEU A 548 40.00 0.44 -1.85
C LEU A 548 40.83 0.69 -0.62
N ASP A 549 41.49 -0.35 -0.08
CA ASP A 549 42.36 -0.25 1.10
C ASP A 549 43.61 0.66 0.83
N GLU A 550 44.05 0.74 -0.43
CA GLU A 550 45.17 1.60 -0.83
C GLU A 550 44.77 3.09 -0.99
N ARG A 551 43.52 3.39 -1.38
CA ARG A 551 43.11 4.74 -1.83
C ARG A 551 42.17 5.46 -0.88
N PHE A 552 41.49 4.74 0.02
CA PHE A 552 40.47 5.30 0.90
C PHE A 552 40.77 4.95 2.37
N ILE A 553 40.28 5.79 3.29
CA ILE A 553 40.53 5.59 4.71
C ILE A 553 39.43 4.69 5.28
N LYS A 554 39.83 3.61 5.94
CA LYS A 554 38.92 2.64 6.54
C LYS A 554 38.72 2.89 8.03
N ARG A 555 37.46 2.93 8.50
CA ARG A 555 37.04 3.00 9.90
C ARG A 555 35.85 2.07 10.13
N ASP A 556 35.93 1.21 11.13
CA ASP A 556 34.83 0.31 11.54
C ASP A 556 34.24 -0.48 10.36
N GLY A 557 35.06 -0.92 9.40
CA GLY A 557 34.65 -1.67 8.20
C GLY A 557 34.07 -0.81 7.06
N MET A 558 34.01 0.51 7.22
CA MET A 558 33.53 1.49 6.25
C MET A 558 34.67 2.29 5.64
N TYR A 559 34.49 2.77 4.39
CA TYR A 559 35.44 3.61 3.68
C TYR A 559 34.98 5.06 3.64
N PHE A 560 35.97 5.97 3.78
CA PHE A 560 35.75 7.42 3.85
C PHE A 560 36.71 8.18 2.93
N LEU A 561 36.26 9.34 2.47
CA LEU A 561 37.15 10.34 1.87
C LEU A 561 37.94 11.06 2.98
N PRO A 562 39.14 11.59 2.67
CA PRO A 562 40.00 12.26 3.66
C PRO A 562 39.31 13.40 4.42
N ASP A 563 38.45 14.16 3.76
CA ASP A 563 37.67 15.26 4.34
C ASP A 563 36.54 14.80 5.26
N GLN A 564 36.10 13.57 5.14
CA GLN A 564 34.97 12.98 5.93
C GLN A 564 35.47 12.33 7.22
N VAL A 565 36.73 11.92 7.29
CA VAL A 565 37.27 11.13 8.43
C VAL A 565 37.21 11.91 9.74
N ASN A 566 37.53 13.19 9.73
CA ASN A 566 37.50 14.02 10.94
C ASN A 566 36.07 14.13 11.54
N GLU A 567 35.06 14.21 10.71
CA GLU A 567 33.67 14.23 11.15
C GLU A 567 33.30 12.90 11.80
N TYR A 568 33.61 11.77 11.15
CA TYR A 568 33.38 10.44 11.69
C TYR A 568 34.14 10.17 13.00
N ASP A 569 35.44 10.42 13.02
CA ASP A 569 36.27 10.19 14.20
C ASP A 569 35.82 11.08 15.38
N THR A 570 35.38 12.31 15.13
CA THR A 570 34.78 13.19 16.16
C THR A 570 33.47 12.62 16.75
N ALA A 571 32.62 12.07 15.91
CA ALA A 571 31.38 11.43 16.34
C ALA A 571 31.70 10.14 17.13
N ARG A 572 32.64 9.33 16.66
CA ARG A 572 33.06 8.09 17.30
C ARG A 572 33.64 8.27 18.71
N ILE A 573 34.27 9.39 18.99
CA ILE A 573 34.79 9.72 20.35
C ILE A 573 33.63 9.97 21.32
N LYS A 574 32.50 10.45 20.81
CA LYS A 574 31.34 10.84 21.63
C LYS A 574 30.30 9.74 21.77
N MET A 575 30.30 8.76 20.89
CA MET A 575 29.26 7.74 20.76
C MET A 575 29.91 6.37 20.51
N ASP A 576 29.38 5.33 21.13
CA ASP A 576 29.78 3.95 20.84
C ASP A 576 29.36 3.56 19.43
N VAL A 577 30.16 2.69 18.79
CA VAL A 577 29.85 2.13 17.46
C VAL A 577 29.15 0.79 17.64
N GLU A 578 28.07 0.54 16.90
CA GLU A 578 27.46 -0.78 16.86
C GLU A 578 28.43 -1.81 16.25
N PRO A 579 28.47 -3.05 16.80
CA PRO A 579 29.36 -4.07 16.25
C PRO A 579 28.99 -4.40 14.80
N VAL A 580 30.01 -4.51 13.94
CA VAL A 580 29.84 -4.88 12.54
C VAL A 580 29.16 -6.25 12.46
N GLN A 581 27.94 -6.31 12.01
CA GLN A 581 27.31 -7.56 11.61
C GLN A 581 27.85 -7.93 10.22
N PHE A 582 28.44 -9.11 10.09
CA PHE A 582 28.86 -9.62 8.78
C PHE A 582 27.61 -9.90 7.95
N THR A 583 27.31 -9.03 6.99
CA THR A 583 26.19 -9.20 6.07
C THR A 583 26.60 -10.14 4.94
N MET A 584 25.84 -11.22 4.75
CA MET A 584 25.97 -12.11 3.60
C MET A 584 25.03 -11.64 2.50
N PHE A 585 25.57 -11.50 1.28
CA PHE A 585 24.73 -11.19 0.12
C PHE A 585 23.69 -12.25 -0.15
N VAL A 586 22.51 -11.78 -0.49
CA VAL A 586 21.43 -12.61 -1.00
C VAL A 586 21.33 -12.41 -2.51
N THR A 587 21.98 -13.30 -3.26
CA THR A 587 21.96 -13.32 -4.72
C THR A 587 21.19 -14.50 -5.30
N ASN A 588 20.99 -15.55 -4.49
CA ASN A 588 20.26 -16.76 -4.84
C ASN A 588 19.64 -17.36 -3.56
N GLU A 589 18.83 -18.40 -3.73
CA GLU A 589 18.17 -19.08 -2.61
C GLU A 589 19.16 -19.61 -1.55
N LYS A 590 20.29 -20.15 -1.97
CA LYS A 590 21.31 -20.69 -1.04
C LYS A 590 21.88 -19.61 -0.13
N SER A 591 22.21 -18.44 -0.68
CA SER A 591 22.69 -17.30 0.09
C SER A 591 21.60 -16.69 0.96
N ALA A 592 20.34 -16.71 0.51
CA ALA A 592 19.18 -16.30 1.31
C ALA A 592 19.00 -17.18 2.56
N ILE A 593 19.05 -18.49 2.39
CA ILE A 593 18.93 -19.42 3.49
C ILE A 593 20.10 -19.29 4.47
N ALA A 594 21.33 -19.14 3.98
CA ALA A 594 22.51 -18.91 4.84
C ALA A 594 22.38 -17.61 5.64
N TRP A 595 21.88 -16.56 5.02
CA TRP A 595 21.60 -15.28 5.70
C TRP A 595 20.51 -15.45 6.78
N LEU A 596 19.42 -16.20 6.51
CA LEU A 596 18.38 -16.51 7.48
C LEU A 596 18.91 -17.28 8.68
N TYR A 597 19.78 -18.28 8.47
CA TYR A 597 20.44 -19.00 9.55
C TYR A 597 21.27 -18.07 10.43
N GLN A 598 21.98 -17.13 9.83
CA GLN A 598 22.74 -16.12 10.55
C GLN A 598 21.84 -15.21 11.39
N GLN A 599 20.75 -14.68 10.79
CA GLN A 599 19.81 -13.78 11.48
C GLN A 599 19.08 -14.44 12.65
N LEU A 600 18.76 -15.72 12.53
CA LEU A 600 18.01 -16.49 13.53
C LEU A 600 18.91 -17.17 14.56
N SER A 601 20.26 -17.03 14.47
CA SER A 601 21.20 -17.58 15.46
C SER A 601 21.14 -16.78 16.75
N GLU A 602 21.39 -17.44 17.90
CA GLU A 602 21.32 -16.83 19.24
C GLU A 602 22.27 -15.61 19.41
N GLY A 603 23.38 -15.58 18.66
CA GLY A 603 24.34 -14.46 18.70
C GLY A 603 23.94 -13.22 17.89
N ASN A 604 22.94 -13.32 16.99
CA ASN A 604 22.61 -12.28 16.02
C ASN A 604 21.12 -11.86 16.01
N GLY A 605 20.39 -12.10 17.10
CA GLY A 605 19.00 -11.66 17.22
C GLY A 605 18.03 -12.76 17.62
N GLY A 606 18.39 -14.06 17.49
CA GLY A 606 17.57 -15.19 17.93
C GLY A 606 16.25 -15.33 17.16
N PRO A 607 15.20 -15.90 17.78
CA PRO A 607 13.90 -16.06 17.15
C PRO A 607 13.25 -14.73 16.76
N GLN A 608 12.93 -14.53 15.46
CA GLN A 608 12.34 -13.31 14.91
C GLN A 608 11.05 -13.60 14.15
N THR A 609 10.15 -12.62 14.14
CA THR A 609 8.92 -12.67 13.34
C THR A 609 9.22 -12.40 11.87
N TYR A 610 8.30 -12.79 10.99
CA TYR A 610 8.39 -12.42 9.56
C TYR A 610 8.50 -10.90 9.37
N ALA A 611 7.76 -10.14 10.16
CA ALA A 611 7.74 -8.68 10.08
C ALA A 611 9.09 -8.03 10.45
N GLU A 612 9.90 -8.68 11.29
CA GLU A 612 11.25 -8.23 11.65
C GLU A 612 12.28 -8.66 10.61
N LEU A 613 12.15 -9.87 10.05
CA LEU A 613 13.08 -10.43 9.07
C LEU A 613 12.94 -9.78 7.69
N GLN A 614 11.73 -9.54 7.24
CA GLN A 614 11.46 -9.13 5.87
C GLN A 614 12.10 -7.78 5.49
N PRO A 615 12.06 -6.71 6.30
CA PRO A 615 12.74 -5.47 5.97
C PRO A 615 14.26 -5.63 5.89
N LYS A 616 14.87 -6.42 6.79
CA LYS A 616 16.30 -6.73 6.78
C LYS A 616 16.68 -7.51 5.52
N PHE A 617 15.86 -8.50 5.17
CA PHE A 617 16.06 -9.30 3.98
C PHE A 617 16.03 -8.45 2.71
N MET A 618 15.05 -7.52 2.59
CA MET A 618 14.94 -6.62 1.45
C MET A 618 16.15 -5.68 1.30
N GLN A 619 16.81 -5.32 2.39
CA GLN A 619 18.04 -4.53 2.34
C GLN A 619 19.22 -5.32 1.76
N GLU A 620 19.24 -6.64 1.97
CA GLU A 620 20.32 -7.53 1.57
C GLU A 620 20.15 -8.17 0.18
N VAL A 621 18.94 -8.24 -0.34
CA VAL A 621 18.67 -8.71 -1.71
C VAL A 621 19.07 -7.63 -2.70
N LYS A 622 20.20 -7.79 -3.36
CA LYS A 622 20.78 -6.77 -4.25
C LYS A 622 20.64 -7.08 -5.74
N ALA A 623 21.09 -8.25 -6.16
CA ALA A 623 20.97 -8.70 -7.55
C ALA A 623 20.79 -10.22 -7.53
N VAL A 624 19.65 -10.70 -7.97
CA VAL A 624 19.42 -12.12 -8.16
C VAL A 624 19.95 -12.52 -9.54
N ASP A 625 20.57 -13.69 -9.63
CA ASP A 625 21.04 -14.23 -10.89
C ASP A 625 19.94 -14.24 -11.95
N ARG A 626 20.27 -13.84 -13.17
CA ARG A 626 19.30 -13.62 -14.28
C ARG A 626 18.36 -14.80 -14.53
N TYR A 627 18.77 -16.01 -14.20
CA TYR A 627 18.01 -17.24 -14.45
C TYR A 627 17.43 -17.83 -13.16
N GLU A 628 17.74 -17.24 -11.98
CA GLU A 628 17.25 -17.72 -10.68
C GLU A 628 15.84 -17.23 -10.39
N ASN A 629 14.92 -18.16 -10.24
CA ASN A 629 13.59 -17.89 -9.68
C ASN A 629 13.66 -18.01 -8.16
N MET A 630 14.06 -16.92 -7.50
CA MET A 630 14.19 -16.88 -6.05
C MET A 630 12.83 -17.00 -5.37
N PRO A 631 12.62 -17.98 -4.47
CA PRO A 631 11.38 -18.10 -3.73
C PRO A 631 11.09 -16.88 -2.87
N GLU A 632 9.83 -16.65 -2.55
CA GLU A 632 9.44 -15.64 -1.57
C GLU A 632 9.99 -15.98 -0.18
N LEU A 633 10.32 -14.95 0.62
CA LEU A 633 10.90 -15.13 1.95
C LEU A 633 10.04 -16.04 2.84
N SER A 634 8.70 -15.95 2.75
CA SER A 634 7.78 -16.82 3.49
C SER A 634 7.97 -18.30 3.14
N VAL A 635 8.14 -18.61 1.86
CA VAL A 635 8.37 -19.99 1.39
C VAL A 635 9.70 -20.52 1.91
N MET A 636 10.77 -19.69 1.85
CA MET A 636 12.07 -20.09 2.37
C MET A 636 12.06 -20.32 3.88
N LEU A 637 11.29 -19.53 4.62
CA LEU A 637 11.11 -19.72 6.07
C LEU A 637 10.32 -21.00 6.37
N GLU A 638 9.21 -21.24 5.69
CA GLU A 638 8.39 -22.44 5.87
C GLU A 638 9.13 -23.73 5.50
N GLU A 639 10.04 -23.68 4.54
CA GLU A 639 10.79 -24.85 4.06
C GLU A 639 12.06 -25.15 4.88
N ASN A 640 12.56 -24.21 5.68
CA ASN A 640 13.86 -24.38 6.37
C ASN A 640 13.82 -24.12 7.88
N PHE A 641 12.77 -23.47 8.40
CA PHE A 641 12.69 -23.02 9.79
C PHE A 641 11.36 -23.41 10.43
N ILE A 642 11.26 -23.30 11.76
CA ILE A 642 10.04 -23.57 12.52
C ILE A 642 9.55 -22.28 13.14
N GLN A 643 8.22 -22.16 13.26
CA GLN A 643 7.58 -21.03 13.90
C GLN A 643 7.08 -21.41 15.30
N ASP A 644 7.33 -20.55 16.30
CA ASP A 644 6.81 -20.71 17.66
C ASP A 644 5.35 -20.21 17.78
N ASP A 645 4.72 -20.44 18.95
CA ASP A 645 3.35 -20.01 19.23
C ASP A 645 3.16 -18.47 19.21
N LYS A 646 4.25 -17.69 19.25
CA LYS A 646 4.26 -16.23 19.15
C LYS A 646 4.50 -15.74 17.71
N GLY A 647 4.59 -16.65 16.75
CA GLY A 647 4.81 -16.32 15.34
C GLY A 647 6.26 -16.00 14.98
N ARG A 648 7.23 -16.33 15.83
CA ARG A 648 8.65 -16.10 15.58
C ARG A 648 9.29 -17.33 14.98
N TRP A 649 10.07 -17.15 13.94
CA TRP A 649 10.87 -18.20 13.30
C TRP A 649 12.15 -18.44 14.07
N TYR A 650 12.57 -19.71 14.16
CA TYR A 650 13.80 -20.12 14.80
C TYR A 650 14.43 -21.33 14.08
N ILE A 651 15.71 -21.54 14.30
CA ILE A 651 16.47 -22.65 13.71
C ILE A 651 16.01 -23.96 14.36
N PRO A 652 15.54 -24.95 13.57
CA PRO A 652 15.08 -26.24 14.10
C PRO A 652 16.21 -27.00 14.81
N ASP A 653 15.87 -27.69 15.88
CA ASP A 653 16.76 -28.65 16.52
C ASP A 653 16.92 -29.93 15.67
N ARG A 654 17.90 -30.78 16.00
CA ARG A 654 18.21 -32.00 15.22
C ARG A 654 17.03 -32.99 15.14
N THR A 655 16.07 -32.93 16.04
CA THR A 655 14.91 -33.85 16.07
C THR A 655 13.84 -33.47 15.07
N LYS A 656 13.76 -32.18 14.71
CA LYS A 656 12.77 -31.63 13.80
C LYS A 656 13.32 -31.34 12.38
N GLU A 657 14.64 -31.29 12.25
CA GLU A 657 15.34 -30.99 11.00
C GLU A 657 15.03 -32.01 9.88
N GLY A 658 14.88 -33.31 10.24
CA GLY A 658 14.56 -34.37 9.28
C GLY A 658 13.18 -34.27 8.64
N ASP A 659 12.18 -33.76 9.33
CA ASP A 659 10.82 -33.64 8.78
C ASP A 659 10.70 -32.40 7.88
N ILE A 660 11.40 -31.34 8.22
CA ILE A 660 11.50 -30.14 7.39
C ILE A 660 12.24 -30.46 6.09
N ALA A 661 13.37 -31.16 6.18
CA ALA A 661 14.14 -31.58 5.01
C ALA A 661 13.29 -32.43 4.03
N LYS A 662 12.47 -33.36 4.54
CA LYS A 662 11.54 -34.16 3.72
C LYS A 662 10.47 -33.31 3.04
N LEU A 663 9.89 -32.33 3.74
CA LEU A 663 8.90 -31.44 3.18
C LEU A 663 9.50 -30.57 2.08
N ARG A 664 10.69 -30.02 2.31
CA ARG A 664 11.44 -29.24 1.33
C ARG A 664 11.78 -30.07 0.09
N GLU A 665 12.29 -31.29 0.26
CA GLU A 665 12.61 -32.19 -0.85
C GLU A 665 11.37 -32.50 -1.70
N LYS A 666 10.21 -32.72 -1.06
CA LYS A 666 8.94 -32.94 -1.75
C LYS A 666 8.50 -31.71 -2.58
N ASN A 667 8.63 -30.50 -2.05
CA ASN A 667 8.26 -29.26 -2.73
C ASN A 667 9.19 -28.99 -3.92
N LEU A 668 10.51 -29.13 -3.71
CA LEU A 668 11.50 -28.98 -4.77
C LEU A 668 11.30 -30.00 -5.91
N TRP A 669 10.96 -31.23 -5.58
CA TRP A 669 10.65 -32.26 -6.59
C TRP A 669 9.41 -31.90 -7.40
N LYS A 670 8.32 -31.47 -6.76
CA LYS A 670 7.08 -31.07 -7.44
C LYS A 670 7.34 -29.90 -8.42
N GLU A 671 8.18 -28.95 -8.05
CA GLU A 671 8.58 -27.84 -8.91
C GLU A 671 9.43 -28.33 -10.09
N PHE A 672 10.38 -29.24 -9.85
CA PHE A 672 11.19 -29.84 -10.90
C PHE A 672 10.37 -30.67 -11.88
N GLU A 673 9.36 -31.42 -11.43
CA GLU A 673 8.38 -32.11 -12.31
C GLU A 673 7.67 -31.12 -13.23
N GLY A 674 7.35 -29.93 -12.74
CA GLY A 674 6.82 -28.84 -13.58
C GLY A 674 7.78 -28.44 -14.70
N TYR A 675 9.09 -28.39 -14.41
CA TYR A 675 10.11 -28.10 -15.43
C TYR A 675 10.25 -29.25 -16.44
N MET A 676 10.22 -30.50 -16.01
CA MET A 676 10.23 -31.66 -16.91
C MET A 676 9.05 -31.66 -17.89
N ASN A 677 7.86 -31.31 -17.40
CA ASN A 677 6.63 -31.29 -18.18
C ASN A 677 6.50 -30.03 -19.10
N SER A 678 7.31 -29.02 -18.90
CA SER A 678 7.32 -27.82 -19.73
C SER A 678 8.07 -28.05 -21.05
N LYS A 679 7.76 -27.27 -22.10
CA LYS A 679 8.43 -27.37 -23.43
C LYS A 679 9.36 -26.19 -23.65
N GLY A 680 10.50 -26.43 -24.30
CA GLY A 680 11.47 -25.42 -24.73
C GLY A 680 12.52 -25.06 -23.66
N LYS A 681 13.34 -24.02 -23.93
CA LYS A 681 14.41 -23.57 -23.04
C LYS A 681 13.84 -22.97 -21.75
N LEU A 682 14.42 -23.36 -20.62
CA LEU A 682 14.09 -22.82 -19.31
C LEU A 682 14.74 -21.44 -19.14
N LYS A 683 13.91 -20.39 -19.14
CA LYS A 683 14.38 -18.98 -19.00
C LYS A 683 14.46 -18.53 -17.56
N LEU A 684 13.63 -19.10 -16.70
CA LEU A 684 13.57 -18.81 -15.27
C LEU A 684 13.29 -20.11 -14.52
N PHE A 685 14.11 -20.43 -13.53
CA PHE A 685 13.99 -21.66 -12.73
C PHE A 685 14.66 -21.48 -11.37
N ARG A 686 14.31 -22.35 -10.45
CA ARG A 686 14.89 -22.40 -9.10
C ARG A 686 16.05 -23.40 -9.10
N SER A 687 17.28 -22.94 -8.91
CA SER A 687 18.49 -23.76 -8.97
C SER A 687 18.48 -24.92 -7.97
N GLU A 688 17.92 -24.72 -6.76
CA GLU A 688 17.77 -25.78 -5.78
C GLU A 688 16.80 -26.90 -6.27
N ALA A 689 15.74 -26.55 -7.01
CA ALA A 689 14.84 -27.54 -7.58
C ALA A 689 15.55 -28.36 -8.68
N ILE A 690 16.40 -27.74 -9.50
CA ILE A 690 17.23 -28.43 -10.49
C ILE A 690 18.21 -29.39 -9.77
N ARG A 691 18.91 -28.94 -8.72
CA ARG A 691 19.83 -29.77 -7.92
C ARG A 691 19.13 -30.99 -7.30
N ALA A 692 17.98 -30.76 -6.66
CA ALA A 692 17.18 -31.84 -6.07
C ALA A 692 16.66 -32.82 -7.12
N GLY A 693 16.21 -32.31 -8.27
CA GLY A 693 15.74 -33.09 -9.41
C GLY A 693 16.84 -33.96 -10.01
N PHE A 694 18.00 -33.39 -10.30
CA PHE A 694 19.16 -34.15 -10.82
C PHE A 694 19.64 -35.22 -9.83
N SER A 695 19.69 -34.90 -8.55
CA SER A 695 20.07 -35.86 -7.50
C SER A 695 19.10 -37.05 -7.43
N ARG A 696 17.80 -36.79 -7.56
CA ARG A 696 16.78 -37.85 -7.53
C ARG A 696 16.78 -38.69 -8.82
N LEU A 697 16.80 -38.07 -9.99
CA LEU A 697 16.91 -38.76 -11.28
C LEU A 697 18.19 -39.63 -11.35
N TRP A 698 19.27 -39.15 -10.75
CA TRP A 698 20.52 -39.91 -10.63
C TRP A 698 20.34 -41.17 -9.77
N LYS A 699 19.69 -41.06 -8.62
CA LYS A 699 19.38 -42.25 -7.78
C LYS A 699 18.46 -43.24 -8.51
N GLU A 700 17.53 -42.73 -9.32
CA GLU A 700 16.61 -43.53 -10.13
C GLU A 700 17.28 -44.04 -11.43
N LYS A 701 18.54 -43.70 -11.68
CA LYS A 701 19.30 -44.04 -12.90
C LYS A 701 18.67 -43.53 -14.20
N ASN A 702 17.89 -42.46 -14.12
CA ASN A 702 17.25 -41.87 -15.28
C ASN A 702 18.16 -40.77 -15.89
N TYR A 703 19.25 -41.23 -16.50
CA TYR A 703 20.30 -40.35 -17.04
C TYR A 703 19.83 -39.53 -18.24
N GLN A 704 18.93 -40.10 -19.05
CA GLN A 704 18.36 -39.37 -20.21
C GLN A 704 17.61 -38.12 -19.79
N ALA A 705 16.76 -38.22 -18.77
CA ALA A 705 16.02 -37.07 -18.27
C ALA A 705 16.93 -35.95 -17.70
N ILE A 706 18.08 -36.31 -17.13
CA ILE A 706 19.09 -35.33 -16.69
C ILE A 706 19.65 -34.56 -17.90
N VAL A 707 20.03 -35.29 -18.97
CA VAL A 707 20.56 -34.69 -20.21
C VAL A 707 19.51 -33.79 -20.85
N ASP A 708 18.27 -34.30 -21.02
CA ASP A 708 17.17 -33.56 -21.63
C ASP A 708 16.87 -32.22 -20.93
N ILE A 709 16.92 -32.20 -19.60
CA ILE A 709 16.71 -30.97 -18.84
C ILE A 709 17.95 -30.07 -18.90
N ALA A 710 19.16 -30.63 -18.80
CA ALA A 710 20.39 -29.87 -18.86
C ALA A 710 20.55 -29.07 -20.17
N GLU A 711 20.19 -29.67 -21.30
CA GLU A 711 20.23 -29.02 -22.63
C GLU A 711 19.21 -27.86 -22.75
N ARG A 712 18.22 -27.81 -21.87
CA ARG A 712 17.22 -26.74 -21.82
C ARG A 712 17.60 -25.60 -20.88
N LEU A 713 18.59 -25.82 -20.03
CA LEU A 713 19.16 -24.80 -19.15
C LEU A 713 20.17 -23.90 -19.90
N PRO A 714 20.41 -22.67 -19.43
CA PRO A 714 21.54 -21.88 -19.92
C PRO A 714 22.86 -22.60 -19.61
N GLU A 715 23.75 -22.68 -20.58
CA GLU A 715 25.06 -23.37 -20.47
C GLU A 715 25.87 -22.90 -19.25
N LYS A 716 25.84 -21.59 -19.00
CA LYS A 716 26.48 -20.97 -17.84
C LYS A 716 26.02 -21.56 -16.49
N THR A 717 24.73 -21.91 -16.36
CA THR A 717 24.16 -22.47 -15.13
C THR A 717 24.75 -23.84 -14.76
N ILE A 718 25.05 -24.65 -15.78
CA ILE A 718 25.66 -25.98 -15.57
C ILE A 718 27.15 -25.83 -15.30
N GLN A 719 27.85 -24.92 -16.01
CA GLN A 719 29.29 -24.71 -15.86
C GLN A 719 29.69 -24.08 -14.54
N GLU A 720 28.84 -23.25 -13.94
CA GLU A 720 29.11 -22.58 -12.66
C GLU A 720 28.71 -23.41 -11.42
N ASP A 721 28.04 -24.56 -11.61
CA ASP A 721 27.65 -25.44 -10.50
C ASP A 721 28.32 -26.82 -10.64
N ASP A 722 29.35 -27.07 -9.85
CA ASP A 722 30.15 -28.30 -9.86
C ASP A 722 29.30 -29.58 -9.76
N LYS A 723 28.18 -29.52 -8.99
CA LYS A 723 27.30 -30.69 -8.82
C LYS A 723 26.43 -30.93 -10.06
N LEU A 724 25.89 -29.87 -10.64
CA LEU A 724 25.10 -29.99 -11.87
C LEU A 724 25.98 -30.42 -13.02
N LEU A 725 27.18 -29.87 -13.12
CA LEU A 725 28.18 -30.26 -14.13
C LEU A 725 28.53 -31.75 -14.00
N MET A 726 28.82 -32.22 -12.79
CA MET A 726 29.13 -33.62 -12.52
C MET A 726 27.95 -34.54 -12.94
N TYR A 727 26.71 -34.21 -12.55
CA TYR A 727 25.55 -35.01 -12.95
C TYR A 727 25.35 -35.04 -14.45
N TYR A 728 25.56 -33.92 -15.13
CA TYR A 728 25.42 -33.81 -16.58
C TYR A 728 26.47 -34.62 -17.33
N ASP A 729 27.76 -34.40 -17.05
CA ASP A 729 28.89 -35.08 -17.73
C ASP A 729 28.82 -36.60 -17.61
N ILE A 730 28.58 -37.09 -16.39
CA ILE A 730 28.48 -38.54 -16.19
C ILE A 730 27.18 -39.10 -16.82
N SER A 731 26.08 -38.35 -16.81
CA SER A 731 24.84 -38.79 -17.48
C SER A 731 25.01 -38.83 -18.98
N LEU A 732 25.62 -37.80 -19.56
CA LEU A 732 25.94 -37.76 -21.01
C LEU A 732 26.79 -38.94 -21.44
N SER A 733 27.81 -39.30 -20.66
CA SER A 733 28.67 -40.47 -20.97
C SER A 733 27.97 -41.82 -20.82
N ARG A 734 26.81 -41.88 -20.16
CA ARG A 734 26.00 -43.11 -20.00
C ARG A 734 24.83 -43.24 -20.95
N VAL A 735 24.47 -42.15 -21.60
CA VAL A 735 23.40 -42.10 -22.60
C VAL A 735 23.95 -42.29 -24.03
N GLN A 736 25.21 -41.87 -24.26
CA GLN A 736 25.98 -42.20 -25.45
C GLN A 736 26.46 -43.64 -25.38
#